data_02d3e6d2e103923aa1c4764629f014c2
#
_entry.id   02d3e6d2e103923aa1c4764629f014c2
#
_cell.length_a   1.000
_cell.length_b   1.000
_cell.length_c   1.000
_cell.angle_alpha   90.00
_cell.angle_beta   90.00
_cell.angle_gamma   90.00
#
_symmetry.space_group_name_H-M   'P 1'
#
loop_
_entity.id
_entity.type
_entity.pdbx_description
1 polymer ?
#
loop_
_entity_poly.entity_id
_entity_poly.type
_entity_poly.pdbx_seq_one_letter_code
_entity_poly.pdbx_strand_id
1 'polypeptide(L)'
;RLISRFAIFHQRYSTNTLPSWDLAQPFRALAHNGEINTLKGNINWMKVHEQEMNSELFKGMEEDLKPVISSGNSDSAALDNVFELLNRSGHSAPLAKLMLIPDAWSKKSKTLPRNHQQLFNFLNSTIEPWDGPAAIAATDNDWAIVANDRNGLRPLRYIVTKDKLLFAGSETGMVSLEENKIVSKGRLGPGQIIGIKLDKGNVFHNIQIKNYLAKEYKHFNNQIIDLDKKFYVKNEKRIFYGDELRKRQYVFGLSIEDLELILHPMVEESKEATGSMGDDTPVAVLSDRYRPLNHYFRQNFSQVTNPPIDSLRENKVMSLKTRFGNMGNILDFNNLTKENIYVLDSPILSNSQFLKFKEYFKKSFTIINCTFEKTSTLKKSLDNIINLSEIAVREGIKQIILTDKNLNENKIPIPMLLAVGAINSYLIKMRLRGYVSLNIQTGEALDTHSYATLLGVGATTINPYLALDTIHQRYEKKLFGKLTIDECVKRYIQAVNNGLLKIMSKMGISVLSSYRGGGNFETVGLSRSLVSEFFPGITSKISGIGVIGIEKKIRKIHDQAFKENISVLPIGGIYKYRRNGETHQYQGNLIHMLQHAVANKSYETYKKYTKAIYNLPPINLRDLIGFKNKNKPIDISQVEDKTEILKRFGSGSMSHGALSQEAHETLAIGMNRIKGASCSGEGGEDPKRFKILENGDSSNSRVKQIASARFGVTIDYLNNCNEIEIKIAQGAKPGEGGQLPGFKVTKDIAKLRHSTPGVTLISPPPHHDIYSIEDLAQ
;
A
#
# COMPACT_ATOMS: atom_id res chain seq x y z
N ARG A 1 34.63 34.80 -14.50
CA ARG A 1 33.63 33.86 -15.06
C ARG A 1 34.16 32.44 -14.91
N LEU A 2 33.35 31.54 -14.35
CA LEU A 2 33.68 30.12 -14.29
C LEU A 2 33.54 29.51 -15.69
N ILE A 3 34.57 28.83 -16.20
CA ILE A 3 34.53 28.08 -17.46
C ILE A 3 34.28 26.62 -17.09
N SER A 4 33.16 26.04 -17.58
CA SER A 4 32.79 24.65 -17.34
C SER A 4 32.29 24.01 -18.62
N ARG A 5 32.46 22.68 -18.74
CA ARG A 5 31.90 21.86 -19.86
C ARG A 5 30.42 21.58 -19.70
N PHE A 6 29.87 21.70 -18.49
CA PHE A 6 28.45 21.49 -18.18
C PHE A 6 28.01 22.42 -17.06
N ALA A 7 26.70 22.57 -16.92
CA ALA A 7 26.03 23.20 -15.79
C ALA A 7 24.75 22.45 -15.46
N ILE A 8 24.53 22.17 -14.18
CA ILE A 8 23.26 21.70 -13.64
C ILE A 8 22.70 22.83 -12.81
N PHE A 9 21.44 23.18 -13.02
CA PHE A 9 20.76 24.22 -12.27
C PHE A 9 19.33 23.82 -11.91
N HIS A 10 18.79 24.42 -10.85
CA HIS A 10 17.43 24.22 -10.38
C HIS A 10 16.93 25.51 -9.73
N GLN A 11 15.64 25.81 -9.82
CA GLN A 11 15.08 27.07 -9.34
C GLN A 11 14.49 27.00 -7.92
N ARG A 12 14.36 25.82 -7.36
CA ARG A 12 13.60 25.59 -6.11
C ARG A 12 14.43 24.88 -5.05
N TYR A 13 13.97 25.00 -3.81
CA TYR A 13 14.36 24.15 -2.71
C TYR A 13 13.67 22.79 -2.83
N SER A 14 14.06 21.84 -1.98
CA SER A 14 13.36 20.56 -1.85
C SER A 14 11.92 20.76 -1.40
N THR A 15 11.03 19.91 -1.90
CA THR A 15 9.61 19.91 -1.52
C THR A 15 9.40 19.32 -0.12
N ASN A 16 8.26 19.67 0.50
CA ASN A 16 7.80 19.10 1.78
C ASN A 16 8.75 19.37 2.99
N THR A 17 9.62 20.35 2.89
CA THR A 17 10.53 20.78 3.96
C THR A 17 10.52 22.30 4.12
N LEU A 18 10.97 22.78 5.28
CA LEU A 18 11.23 24.21 5.45
C LEU A 18 12.44 24.61 4.60
N PRO A 19 12.38 25.71 3.84
CA PRO A 19 13.49 26.16 3.01
C PRO A 19 14.75 26.46 3.86
N SER A 20 15.86 25.85 3.49
CA SER A 20 17.19 26.09 4.05
C SER A 20 18.24 25.94 2.95
N TRP A 21 19.43 26.55 3.12
CA TRP A 21 20.45 26.52 2.07
C TRP A 21 20.99 25.13 1.76
N ASP A 22 21.04 24.24 2.73
CA ASP A 22 21.42 22.82 2.58
C ASP A 22 20.38 22.00 1.81
N LEU A 23 19.14 22.50 1.71
CA LEU A 23 18.06 21.88 0.91
C LEU A 23 17.81 22.63 -0.42
N ALA A 24 18.63 23.61 -0.77
CA ALA A 24 18.62 24.25 -2.08
C ALA A 24 19.19 23.31 -3.14
N GLN A 25 18.54 23.26 -4.31
CA GLN A 25 19.02 22.46 -5.43
C GLN A 25 19.75 23.32 -6.48
N PRO A 26 20.71 22.78 -7.26
CA PRO A 26 21.20 21.40 -7.21
C PRO A 26 21.97 21.09 -5.93
N PHE A 27 21.91 19.81 -5.52
CA PHE A 27 22.71 19.30 -4.42
C PHE A 27 24.17 19.08 -4.85
N ARG A 28 24.88 18.14 -4.20
CA ARG A 28 26.31 17.89 -4.46
C ARG A 28 26.52 17.11 -5.77
N ALA A 29 25.66 16.18 -6.11
CA ALA A 29 25.78 15.33 -7.29
C ALA A 29 24.57 15.38 -8.22
N LEU A 30 23.39 15.76 -7.73
CA LEU A 30 22.18 15.78 -8.54
C LEU A 30 21.22 16.97 -8.27
N ALA A 31 20.34 17.17 -9.24
CA ALA A 31 19.12 17.97 -9.12
C ALA A 31 17.92 17.07 -9.43
N HIS A 32 16.85 17.22 -8.67
CA HIS A 32 15.66 16.36 -8.73
C HIS A 32 14.39 17.22 -8.79
N ASN A 33 13.57 16.97 -9.81
CA ASN A 33 12.22 17.48 -9.90
C ASN A 33 11.22 16.33 -9.78
N GLY A 34 10.58 16.21 -8.61
CA GLY A 34 9.65 15.14 -8.30
C GLY A 34 9.54 14.85 -6.81
N GLU A 35 9.13 13.64 -6.48
CA GLU A 35 8.96 13.13 -5.11
C GLU A 35 9.29 11.63 -5.06
N ILE A 36 10.03 11.20 -4.04
CA ILE A 36 10.33 9.78 -3.81
C ILE A 36 9.32 9.20 -2.81
N ASN A 37 8.43 8.35 -3.31
CA ASN A 37 7.36 7.74 -2.51
C ASN A 37 7.88 6.68 -1.53
N THR A 38 9.03 6.08 -1.80
CA THR A 38 9.62 4.96 -1.03
C THR A 38 10.61 5.40 0.05
N LEU A 39 10.76 6.70 0.31
CA LEU A 39 11.80 7.26 1.18
C LEU A 39 11.95 6.53 2.51
N LYS A 40 10.84 6.26 3.22
CA LYS A 40 10.87 5.59 4.52
C LYS A 40 11.49 4.19 4.45
N GLY A 41 11.12 3.42 3.45
CA GLY A 41 11.71 2.11 3.17
C GLY A 41 13.18 2.21 2.79
N ASN A 42 13.52 3.16 1.92
CA ASN A 42 14.89 3.38 1.48
C ASN A 42 15.82 3.76 2.65
N ILE A 43 15.36 4.63 3.56
CA ILE A 43 16.12 4.98 4.78
C ILE A 43 16.33 3.74 5.67
N ASN A 44 15.29 2.93 5.88
CA ASN A 44 15.38 1.74 6.71
C ASN A 44 16.36 0.72 6.14
N TRP A 45 16.31 0.50 4.82
CA TRP A 45 17.22 -0.43 4.15
C TRP A 45 18.62 0.13 3.99
N MET A 46 18.78 1.44 3.82
CA MET A 46 20.12 2.03 3.80
C MET A 46 20.87 1.79 5.12
N LYS A 47 20.21 1.89 6.27
CA LYS A 47 20.79 1.50 7.58
C LYS A 47 21.22 0.02 7.63
N VAL A 48 20.58 -0.85 6.86
CA VAL A 48 21.02 -2.26 6.73
C VAL A 48 22.25 -2.35 5.83
N HIS A 49 22.28 -1.64 4.70
CA HIS A 49 23.43 -1.61 3.78
C HIS A 49 24.68 -1.01 4.42
N GLU A 50 24.54 0.04 5.26
CA GLU A 50 25.65 0.68 5.98
C GLU A 50 26.54 -0.31 6.74
N GLN A 51 26.03 -1.48 7.06
CA GLN A 51 26.71 -2.47 7.87
C GLN A 51 27.74 -3.29 7.10
N GLU A 52 27.51 -3.47 5.81
CA GLU A 52 28.37 -4.24 4.91
C GLU A 52 29.19 -3.33 3.98
N MET A 53 29.06 -1.99 4.10
CA MET A 53 29.79 -1.05 3.27
C MET A 53 31.29 -1.16 3.53
N ASN A 54 32.02 -1.51 2.49
CA ASN A 54 33.47 -1.55 2.48
C ASN A 54 33.96 -1.14 1.09
N SER A 55 34.97 -0.27 1.04
CA SER A 55 35.60 0.15 -0.21
C SER A 55 37.06 0.54 0.08
N GLU A 56 37.96 0.09 -0.76
CA GLU A 56 39.37 0.51 -0.64
C GLU A 56 39.54 2.04 -0.72
N LEU A 57 38.61 2.75 -1.39
CA LEU A 57 38.60 4.22 -1.49
C LEU A 57 38.27 4.92 -0.18
N PHE A 58 37.59 4.23 0.75
CA PHE A 58 37.17 4.75 2.06
C PHE A 58 37.82 4.02 3.23
N LYS A 59 38.90 3.26 2.98
CA LYS A 59 39.56 2.43 3.97
C LYS A 59 39.96 3.22 5.21
N GLY A 60 39.42 2.81 6.35
CA GLY A 60 39.65 3.48 7.65
C GLY A 60 38.75 4.69 7.93
N MET A 61 37.82 5.04 7.01
CA MET A 61 36.85 6.12 7.16
C MET A 61 35.38 5.62 7.08
N GLU A 62 35.16 4.30 7.17
CA GLU A 62 33.85 3.69 6.97
C GLU A 62 32.82 4.16 8.01
N GLU A 63 33.26 4.43 9.25
CA GLU A 63 32.36 4.94 10.30
C GLU A 63 32.01 6.42 10.10
N ASP A 64 32.89 7.21 9.49
CA ASP A 64 32.64 8.64 9.19
C ASP A 64 31.57 8.85 8.11
N LEU A 65 31.32 7.80 7.31
CA LEU A 65 30.26 7.80 6.30
C LEU A 65 28.86 7.55 6.87
N LYS A 66 28.74 7.21 8.15
CA LYS A 66 27.47 6.79 8.78
C LYS A 66 26.92 7.87 9.72
N PRO A 67 25.62 8.16 9.69
CA PRO A 67 24.64 7.61 8.75
C PRO A 67 24.78 8.23 7.36
N VAL A 68 24.62 7.42 6.31
CA VAL A 68 24.67 7.89 4.91
C VAL A 68 23.59 8.93 4.63
N ILE A 69 22.37 8.67 5.12
CA ILE A 69 21.26 9.59 5.01
C ILE A 69 21.12 10.36 6.33
N SER A 70 21.36 11.67 6.26
CA SER A 70 21.25 12.54 7.43
C SER A 70 19.80 12.65 7.93
N SER A 71 19.63 12.74 9.24
CA SER A 71 18.31 12.89 9.86
C SER A 71 17.66 14.21 9.47
N GLY A 72 16.38 14.17 9.09
CA GLY A 72 15.61 15.35 8.70
C GLY A 72 15.80 15.80 7.25
N ASN A 73 16.58 15.09 6.45
CA ASN A 73 16.71 15.36 5.03
C ASN A 73 15.38 15.24 4.27
N SER A 74 15.27 16.02 3.20
CA SER A 74 14.22 15.79 2.19
C SER A 74 14.46 14.48 1.44
N ASP A 75 13.46 14.02 0.71
CA ASP A 75 13.56 12.86 -0.19
C ASP A 75 14.67 13.06 -1.23
N SER A 76 14.74 14.26 -1.82
CA SER A 76 15.72 14.62 -2.84
C SER A 76 17.14 14.68 -2.28
N ALA A 77 17.31 15.27 -1.08
CA ALA A 77 18.61 15.33 -0.42
C ALA A 77 19.09 13.94 0.04
N ALA A 78 18.16 13.09 0.51
CA ALA A 78 18.47 11.72 0.86
C ALA A 78 18.91 10.91 -0.37
N LEU A 79 18.24 11.10 -1.52
CA LEU A 79 18.64 10.49 -2.78
C LEU A 79 20.05 10.95 -3.21
N ASP A 80 20.34 12.25 -3.09
CA ASP A 80 21.66 12.82 -3.39
C ASP A 80 22.76 12.20 -2.53
N ASN A 81 22.52 12.04 -1.22
CA ASN A 81 23.50 11.44 -0.32
C ASN A 81 23.91 10.02 -0.76
N VAL A 82 22.93 9.18 -1.10
CA VAL A 82 23.21 7.81 -1.56
C VAL A 82 23.83 7.82 -2.96
N PHE A 83 23.37 8.69 -3.85
CA PHE A 83 23.92 8.83 -5.19
C PHE A 83 25.40 9.29 -5.15
N GLU A 84 25.72 10.29 -4.34
CA GLU A 84 27.08 10.75 -4.16
C GLU A 84 27.99 9.67 -3.58
N LEU A 85 27.53 8.93 -2.55
CA LEU A 85 28.28 7.82 -1.97
C LEU A 85 28.63 6.76 -3.02
N LEU A 86 27.67 6.35 -3.85
CA LEU A 86 27.89 5.39 -4.92
C LEU A 86 28.91 5.93 -5.95
N ASN A 87 28.82 7.20 -6.34
CA ASN A 87 29.78 7.80 -7.24
C ASN A 87 31.19 7.87 -6.65
N ARG A 88 31.31 8.26 -5.37
CA ARG A 88 32.61 8.36 -4.68
C ARG A 88 33.24 6.98 -4.43
N SER A 89 32.43 5.92 -4.39
CA SER A 89 32.93 4.54 -4.33
C SER A 89 33.40 3.97 -5.67
N GLY A 90 33.32 4.78 -6.77
CA GLY A 90 33.79 4.38 -8.09
C GLY A 90 32.69 3.94 -9.07
N HIS A 91 31.42 3.96 -8.69
CA HIS A 91 30.33 3.73 -9.60
C HIS A 91 30.08 4.96 -10.48
N SER A 92 29.98 4.76 -11.81
CA SER A 92 29.66 5.88 -12.72
C SER A 92 28.24 6.42 -12.49
N ALA A 93 27.99 7.70 -12.77
CA ALA A 93 26.69 8.34 -12.61
C ALA A 93 25.55 7.57 -13.34
N PRO A 94 25.74 7.06 -14.58
CA PRO A 94 24.74 6.22 -15.21
C PRO A 94 24.45 4.92 -14.45
N LEU A 95 25.45 4.28 -13.85
CA LEU A 95 25.28 3.08 -13.06
C LEU A 95 24.57 3.37 -11.75
N ALA A 96 25.02 4.38 -10.99
CA ALA A 96 24.38 4.80 -9.75
C ALA A 96 22.88 5.12 -9.96
N LYS A 97 22.54 5.82 -11.06
CA LYS A 97 21.15 6.05 -11.45
C LYS A 97 20.39 4.73 -11.66
N LEU A 98 20.94 3.78 -12.39
CA LEU A 98 20.26 2.50 -12.65
C LEU A 98 20.18 1.60 -11.41
N MET A 99 21.08 1.75 -10.45
CA MET A 99 20.98 1.09 -9.14
C MET A 99 19.81 1.64 -8.34
N LEU A 100 19.73 2.96 -8.21
CA LEU A 100 18.74 3.64 -7.38
C LEU A 100 17.36 3.72 -8.07
N ILE A 101 17.34 4.01 -9.37
CA ILE A 101 16.12 4.16 -10.16
C ILE A 101 16.24 3.29 -11.41
N PRO A 102 16.07 1.96 -11.27
CA PRO A 102 16.18 1.03 -12.39
C PRO A 102 14.97 1.14 -13.32
N ASP A 103 15.15 0.65 -14.55
CA ASP A 103 14.03 0.51 -15.48
C ASP A 103 12.97 -0.45 -14.95
N ALA A 104 11.73 -0.16 -15.30
CA ALA A 104 10.66 -1.12 -15.10
C ALA A 104 10.87 -2.30 -16.06
N TRP A 105 11.06 -3.48 -15.47
CA TRP A 105 11.17 -4.71 -16.24
C TRP A 105 10.28 -5.79 -15.64
N SER A 106 9.45 -6.38 -16.47
CA SER A 106 8.62 -7.53 -16.12
C SER A 106 8.89 -8.67 -17.11
N LYS A 107 8.58 -9.91 -16.73
CA LYS A 107 8.65 -11.08 -17.65
C LYS A 107 7.87 -10.86 -18.95
N LYS A 108 6.94 -9.90 -18.99
CA LYS A 108 6.13 -9.56 -20.16
C LYS A 108 6.85 -8.65 -21.16
N SER A 109 7.90 -7.95 -20.76
CA SER A 109 8.67 -7.11 -21.71
C SER A 109 9.69 -7.94 -22.52
N LYS A 110 9.18 -8.75 -23.41
CA LYS A 110 9.98 -9.59 -24.34
C LYS A 110 10.88 -8.79 -25.28
N THR A 111 10.76 -7.47 -25.29
CA THR A 111 11.46 -6.58 -26.22
C THR A 111 12.85 -6.13 -25.75
N LEU A 112 13.18 -6.33 -24.46
CA LEU A 112 14.50 -5.94 -23.96
C LEU A 112 15.58 -6.96 -24.34
N PRO A 113 16.79 -6.52 -24.78
CA PRO A 113 17.92 -7.40 -24.98
C PRO A 113 18.26 -8.21 -23.72
N ARG A 114 18.69 -9.46 -23.90
CA ARG A 114 18.96 -10.39 -22.79
C ARG A 114 19.98 -9.85 -21.79
N ASN A 115 21.04 -9.19 -22.27
CA ASN A 115 22.07 -8.57 -21.45
C ASN A 115 21.52 -7.41 -20.59
N HIS A 116 20.57 -6.62 -21.11
CA HIS A 116 19.89 -5.59 -20.30
C HIS A 116 19.00 -6.22 -19.22
N GLN A 117 18.26 -7.27 -19.57
CA GLN A 117 17.46 -8.00 -18.58
C GLN A 117 18.31 -8.54 -17.44
N GLN A 118 19.47 -9.06 -17.75
CA GLN A 118 20.42 -9.59 -16.76
C GLN A 118 20.95 -8.48 -15.86
N LEU A 119 21.39 -7.34 -16.45
CA LEU A 119 21.84 -6.17 -15.71
C LEU A 119 20.74 -5.67 -14.75
N PHE A 120 19.51 -5.50 -15.23
CA PHE A 120 18.43 -5.00 -14.39
C PHE A 120 18.03 -5.98 -13.29
N ASN A 121 18.02 -7.29 -13.54
CA ASN A 121 17.80 -8.28 -12.50
C ASN A 121 18.85 -8.18 -11.40
N PHE A 122 20.12 -8.03 -11.78
CA PHE A 122 21.20 -7.87 -10.83
C PHE A 122 21.01 -6.60 -10.00
N LEU A 123 20.88 -5.44 -10.63
CA LEU A 123 20.75 -4.14 -9.95
C LEU A 123 19.53 -4.10 -9.00
N ASN A 124 18.37 -4.62 -9.45
CA ASN A 124 17.18 -4.72 -8.59
C ASN A 124 17.33 -5.71 -7.42
N SER A 125 18.39 -6.51 -7.41
CA SER A 125 18.65 -7.49 -6.35
C SER A 125 19.73 -7.03 -5.37
N THR A 126 20.43 -5.95 -5.65
CA THR A 126 21.52 -5.43 -4.79
C THR A 126 21.06 -4.32 -3.86
N ILE A 127 20.21 -3.44 -4.30
CA ILE A 127 19.69 -2.31 -3.52
C ILE A 127 18.18 -2.15 -3.75
N GLU A 128 17.47 -1.61 -2.78
CA GLU A 128 16.06 -1.27 -2.90
C GLU A 128 15.88 -0.05 -3.80
N PRO A 129 15.06 -0.16 -4.88
CA PRO A 129 14.82 0.97 -5.76
C PRO A 129 14.19 2.17 -5.04
N TRP A 130 14.61 3.36 -5.46
CA TRP A 130 14.00 4.62 -5.09
C TRP A 130 12.90 4.91 -6.11
N ASP A 131 11.67 4.93 -5.67
CA ASP A 131 10.49 4.94 -6.53
C ASP A 131 9.62 6.17 -6.27
N GLY A 132 9.17 6.77 -7.34
CA GLY A 132 8.34 7.96 -7.37
C GLY A 132 8.55 8.76 -8.64
N PRO A 133 7.74 9.83 -8.88
CA PRO A 133 7.95 10.72 -10.01
C PRO A 133 9.29 11.45 -9.89
N ALA A 134 10.18 11.28 -10.86
CA ALA A 134 11.50 11.88 -10.82
C ALA A 134 12.08 12.22 -12.20
N ALA A 135 12.36 13.50 -12.41
CA ALA A 135 13.25 13.97 -13.46
C ALA A 135 14.58 14.38 -12.81
N ILE A 136 15.67 13.75 -13.19
CA ILE A 136 16.98 13.87 -12.54
C ILE A 136 17.99 14.40 -13.53
N ALA A 137 18.77 15.39 -13.11
CA ALA A 137 20.03 15.79 -13.73
C ALA A 137 21.16 15.50 -12.75
N ALA A 138 22.16 14.73 -13.12
CA ALA A 138 23.22 14.30 -12.22
C ALA A 138 24.59 14.26 -12.91
N THR A 139 25.64 14.28 -12.11
CA THR A 139 27.01 14.26 -12.58
C THR A 139 27.93 13.50 -11.65
N ASP A 140 28.97 12.93 -12.22
CA ASP A 140 30.20 12.53 -11.56
C ASP A 140 31.36 13.27 -12.25
N ASN A 141 32.60 12.84 -12.08
CA ASN A 141 33.75 13.48 -12.75
C ASN A 141 33.82 13.22 -14.25
N ASP A 142 33.17 12.13 -14.74
CA ASP A 142 33.27 11.65 -16.11
C ASP A 142 31.98 11.86 -16.92
N TRP A 143 30.83 11.89 -16.27
CA TRP A 143 29.53 11.95 -16.90
C TRP A 143 28.67 13.10 -16.41
N ALA A 144 27.94 13.72 -17.35
CA ALA A 144 26.74 14.51 -17.05
C ALA A 144 25.53 13.79 -17.68
N ILE A 145 24.54 13.48 -16.86
CA ILE A 145 23.38 12.69 -17.27
C ILE A 145 22.06 13.37 -16.94
N VAL A 146 21.05 13.07 -17.75
CA VAL A 146 19.65 13.41 -17.42
C VAL A 146 18.81 12.15 -17.60
N ALA A 147 17.96 11.86 -16.64
CA ALA A 147 17.22 10.61 -16.58
C ALA A 147 15.82 10.78 -16.02
N ASN A 148 14.91 9.94 -16.51
CA ASN A 148 13.54 9.89 -16.06
C ASN A 148 13.31 8.79 -15.02
N ASP A 149 12.22 8.94 -14.26
CA ASP A 149 11.77 7.92 -13.33
C ASP A 149 11.36 6.62 -14.02
N ARG A 150 11.25 5.56 -13.19
CA ARG A 150 10.90 4.21 -13.64
C ARG A 150 9.58 4.14 -14.42
N ASN A 151 8.61 4.94 -14.03
CA ASN A 151 7.24 4.92 -14.54
C ASN A 151 6.99 5.99 -15.62
N GLY A 152 7.94 6.92 -15.80
CA GLY A 152 7.81 8.05 -16.72
C GLY A 152 6.72 9.04 -16.31
N LEU A 153 6.61 9.31 -15.02
CA LEU A 153 5.58 10.21 -14.48
C LEU A 153 5.94 11.67 -14.68
N ARG A 154 7.23 12.00 -14.66
CA ARG A 154 7.70 13.38 -14.92
C ARG A 154 8.00 13.59 -16.40
N PRO A 155 7.66 14.76 -16.97
CA PRO A 155 8.14 15.15 -18.29
C PRO A 155 9.66 15.38 -18.24
N LEU A 156 10.36 14.98 -19.30
CA LEU A 156 11.79 15.23 -19.46
C LEU A 156 12.11 15.30 -20.94
N ARG A 157 12.72 16.40 -21.36
CA ARG A 157 13.00 16.70 -22.78
C ARG A 157 14.46 17.03 -22.98
N TYR A 158 14.93 16.87 -24.22
CA TYR A 158 16.28 17.27 -24.61
C TYR A 158 16.32 17.91 -26.00
N ILE A 159 17.33 18.73 -26.22
CA ILE A 159 17.64 19.38 -27.49
C ILE A 159 19.17 19.29 -27.69
N VAL A 160 19.60 18.91 -28.89
CA VAL A 160 21.00 18.93 -29.34
C VAL A 160 21.12 19.96 -30.46
N THR A 161 22.08 20.89 -30.35
CA THR A 161 22.28 21.97 -31.30
C THR A 161 23.45 21.71 -32.24
N LYS A 162 23.51 22.48 -33.36
CA LYS A 162 24.64 22.46 -34.32
C LYS A 162 25.97 22.81 -33.63
N ASP A 163 25.93 23.66 -32.64
CA ASP A 163 27.09 24.09 -31.82
C ASP A 163 27.50 23.02 -30.78
N LYS A 164 26.95 21.79 -30.90
CA LYS A 164 27.25 20.64 -30.06
C LYS A 164 26.90 20.86 -28.58
N LEU A 165 25.87 21.67 -28.28
CA LEU A 165 25.31 21.81 -26.93
C LEU A 165 24.14 20.84 -26.76
N LEU A 166 24.07 20.20 -25.59
CA LEU A 166 22.94 19.40 -25.13
C LEU A 166 22.20 20.21 -24.04
N PHE A 167 20.96 20.55 -24.29
CA PHE A 167 20.04 21.10 -23.29
C PHE A 167 19.05 20.01 -22.89
N ALA A 168 18.88 19.77 -21.61
CA ALA A 168 17.89 18.81 -21.12
C ALA A 168 17.28 19.27 -19.81
N GLY A 169 15.99 19.00 -19.64
CA GLY A 169 15.27 19.38 -18.43
C GLY A 169 13.81 19.00 -18.40
N SER A 170 13.16 19.20 -17.25
CA SER A 170 11.78 18.81 -17.00
C SER A 170 10.75 19.68 -17.70
N GLU A 171 11.11 20.91 -18.06
CA GLU A 171 10.17 21.87 -18.62
C GLU A 171 10.50 22.22 -20.10
N THR A 172 9.48 22.59 -20.85
CA THR A 172 9.63 23.13 -22.20
C THR A 172 9.92 24.63 -22.13
N GLY A 173 10.80 25.14 -23.01
CA GLY A 173 11.05 26.59 -23.09
C GLY A 173 12.04 27.13 -22.06
N MET A 174 12.76 26.27 -21.33
CA MET A 174 13.82 26.70 -20.41
C MET A 174 14.95 27.46 -21.10
N VAL A 175 15.16 27.20 -22.38
CA VAL A 175 16.14 27.87 -23.24
C VAL A 175 15.46 28.26 -24.54
N SER A 176 15.56 29.54 -24.91
CA SER A 176 15.09 30.02 -26.20
C SER A 176 16.11 29.67 -27.28
N LEU A 177 15.74 28.80 -28.21
CA LEU A 177 16.59 28.38 -29.32
C LEU A 177 15.83 28.54 -30.65
N GLU A 178 16.55 29.03 -31.65
CA GLU A 178 16.04 29.06 -33.01
C GLU A 178 16.01 27.64 -33.59
N GLU A 179 14.89 27.23 -34.19
CA GLU A 179 14.71 25.89 -34.78
C GLU A 179 15.81 25.51 -35.77
N ASN A 180 16.36 26.48 -36.55
CA ASN A 180 17.42 26.28 -37.51
C ASN A 180 18.75 25.84 -36.87
N LYS A 181 18.94 26.08 -35.56
CA LYS A 181 20.11 25.66 -34.78
C LYS A 181 19.98 24.26 -34.18
N ILE A 182 18.78 23.67 -34.22
CA ILE A 182 18.48 22.37 -33.59
C ILE A 182 18.86 21.25 -34.58
N VAL A 183 19.69 20.30 -34.12
CA VAL A 183 20.02 19.05 -34.84
C VAL A 183 19.04 17.95 -34.48
N SER A 184 18.74 17.79 -33.20
CA SER A 184 17.76 16.81 -32.74
C SER A 184 17.07 17.27 -31.46
N LYS A 185 15.82 16.90 -31.28
CA LYS A 185 15.05 17.13 -30.07
C LYS A 185 14.20 15.91 -29.76
N GLY A 186 13.93 15.67 -28.49
CA GLY A 186 13.15 14.53 -28.07
C GLY A 186 12.71 14.60 -26.61
N ARG A 187 11.98 13.57 -26.20
CA ARG A 187 11.59 13.34 -24.82
C ARG A 187 12.17 12.03 -24.31
N LEU A 188 12.47 11.97 -23.03
CA LEU A 188 12.82 10.73 -22.35
C LEU A 188 11.56 10.07 -21.81
N GLY A 189 11.36 8.82 -22.16
CA GLY A 189 10.28 7.98 -21.63
C GLY A 189 10.64 7.30 -20.30
N PRO A 190 9.79 6.37 -19.83
CA PRO A 190 10.00 5.64 -18.58
C PRO A 190 11.38 5.00 -18.48
N GLY A 191 12.12 5.31 -17.40
CA GLY A 191 13.44 4.79 -17.12
C GLY A 191 14.56 5.22 -18.07
N GLN A 192 14.27 6.03 -19.08
CA GLN A 192 15.27 6.42 -20.09
C GLN A 192 16.28 7.43 -19.54
N ILE A 193 17.47 7.38 -20.11
CA ILE A 193 18.63 8.18 -19.76
C ILE A 193 19.32 8.70 -21.02
N ILE A 194 19.79 9.93 -20.97
CA ILE A 194 20.72 10.52 -21.95
C ILE A 194 21.89 11.13 -21.18
N GLY A 195 23.09 11.09 -21.73
CA GLY A 195 24.25 11.67 -21.08
C GLY A 195 25.39 11.98 -22.03
N ILE A 196 26.32 12.74 -21.51
CA ILE A 196 27.58 13.09 -22.19
C ILE A 196 28.72 12.55 -21.35
N LYS A 197 29.67 11.85 -22.01
CA LYS A 197 30.95 11.54 -21.42
C LYS A 197 31.86 12.75 -21.59
N LEU A 198 32.26 13.38 -20.49
CA LEU A 198 32.86 14.71 -20.48
C LEU A 198 34.26 14.77 -21.13
N ASP A 199 35.02 13.69 -21.09
CA ASP A 199 36.33 13.57 -21.72
C ASP A 199 36.25 13.62 -23.23
N LYS A 200 35.22 12.99 -23.82
CA LYS A 200 35.07 12.81 -25.29
C LYS A 200 34.04 13.74 -25.92
N GLY A 201 33.17 14.36 -25.10
CA GLY A 201 32.08 15.21 -25.58
C GLY A 201 31.01 14.49 -26.41
N ASN A 202 30.97 13.16 -26.38
CA ASN A 202 30.00 12.35 -27.12
C ASN A 202 28.68 12.23 -26.36
N VAL A 203 27.57 12.44 -27.05
CA VAL A 203 26.23 12.21 -26.52
C VAL A 203 25.89 10.73 -26.64
N PHE A 204 25.50 10.13 -25.55
CA PHE A 204 25.02 8.75 -25.46
C PHE A 204 23.53 8.72 -25.18
N HIS A 205 22.77 8.08 -26.05
CA HIS A 205 21.36 7.82 -25.89
C HIS A 205 21.11 6.58 -25.03
N ASN A 206 19.89 6.44 -24.55
CA ASN A 206 19.44 5.39 -23.63
C ASN A 206 20.01 3.98 -23.91
N ILE A 207 19.84 3.49 -25.16
CA ILE A 207 20.32 2.15 -25.55
C ILE A 207 21.85 2.06 -25.52
N GLN A 208 22.53 3.13 -25.90
CA GLN A 208 24.00 3.17 -25.93
C GLN A 208 24.59 3.11 -24.53
N ILE A 209 24.00 3.86 -23.57
CA ILE A 209 24.41 3.82 -22.16
C ILE A 209 24.17 2.43 -21.58
N LYS A 210 23.01 1.85 -21.79
CA LYS A 210 22.67 0.51 -21.29
C LYS A 210 23.55 -0.59 -21.89
N ASN A 211 23.88 -0.49 -23.18
CA ASN A 211 24.84 -1.41 -23.83
C ASN A 211 26.24 -1.25 -23.24
N TYR A 212 26.67 -0.02 -22.96
CA TYR A 212 27.95 0.27 -22.34
C TYR A 212 28.04 -0.40 -20.98
N LEU A 213 27.05 -0.16 -20.09
CA LEU A 213 26.99 -0.74 -18.75
C LEU A 213 26.86 -2.28 -18.80
N ALA A 214 26.01 -2.82 -19.66
CA ALA A 214 25.85 -4.27 -19.78
C ALA A 214 27.11 -4.97 -20.31
N LYS A 215 27.99 -4.27 -21.04
CA LYS A 215 29.29 -4.78 -21.48
C LYS A 215 30.30 -4.75 -20.32
N GLU A 216 30.32 -3.68 -19.56
CA GLU A 216 31.22 -3.48 -18.43
C GLU A 216 30.95 -4.49 -17.31
N TYR A 217 29.68 -4.76 -17.03
CA TYR A 217 29.23 -5.62 -15.93
C TYR A 217 28.74 -7.02 -16.38
N LYS A 218 29.43 -7.64 -17.35
CA LYS A 218 29.08 -8.99 -17.87
C LYS A 218 29.18 -10.13 -16.85
N HIS A 219 29.98 -9.97 -15.80
CA HIS A 219 30.35 -11.06 -14.89
C HIS A 219 29.25 -11.47 -13.91
N PHE A 220 28.20 -10.67 -13.73
CA PHE A 220 27.16 -10.87 -12.72
C PHE A 220 26.01 -11.81 -13.13
N ASN A 221 26.02 -12.30 -14.35
CA ASN A 221 24.91 -13.04 -14.94
C ASN A 221 24.62 -14.42 -14.33
N ASN A 222 25.60 -15.03 -13.68
CA ASN A 222 25.49 -16.40 -13.17
C ASN A 222 25.06 -16.48 -11.71
N GLN A 223 24.89 -15.36 -11.02
CA GLN A 223 24.58 -15.31 -9.59
C GLN A 223 23.09 -15.32 -9.27
N ILE A 224 22.21 -15.03 -10.25
CA ILE A 224 20.78 -14.96 -10.03
C ILE A 224 20.11 -16.28 -10.38
N ILE A 225 19.51 -16.92 -9.37
CA ILE A 225 18.81 -18.19 -9.48
C ILE A 225 17.30 -17.94 -9.33
N ASP A 226 16.56 -18.18 -10.40
CA ASP A 226 15.09 -18.17 -10.41
C ASP A 226 14.58 -19.49 -9.78
N LEU A 227 13.88 -19.38 -8.64
CA LEU A 227 13.37 -20.51 -7.88
C LEU A 227 11.95 -20.94 -8.29
N ASP A 228 11.21 -20.14 -9.07
CA ASP A 228 9.83 -20.48 -9.44
C ASP A 228 9.73 -21.83 -10.14
N LYS A 229 10.65 -22.10 -11.08
CA LYS A 229 10.71 -23.38 -11.78
C LYS A 229 11.11 -24.54 -10.88
N LYS A 230 11.98 -24.28 -9.89
CA LYS A 230 12.49 -25.30 -8.96
C LYS A 230 11.45 -25.67 -7.89
N PHE A 231 10.58 -24.72 -7.56
CA PHE A 231 9.54 -24.90 -6.55
C PHE A 231 8.17 -25.27 -7.15
N TYR A 232 8.09 -25.45 -8.47
CA TYR A 232 6.87 -25.91 -9.10
C TYR A 232 6.49 -27.32 -8.61
N VAL A 233 5.26 -27.47 -8.13
CA VAL A 233 4.72 -28.74 -7.63
C VAL A 233 3.30 -28.92 -8.19
N LYS A 234 2.99 -30.12 -8.60
CA LYS A 234 1.62 -30.59 -8.81
C LYS A 234 1.15 -31.30 -7.53
N ASN A 235 -0.11 -31.25 -7.23
CA ASN A 235 -0.74 -31.86 -6.05
C ASN A 235 -0.34 -31.15 -4.74
N GLU A 236 -1.03 -30.08 -4.44
CA GLU A 236 -0.87 -29.34 -3.18
C GLU A 236 -1.14 -30.22 -1.97
N LYS A 237 -0.30 -30.06 -0.94
CA LYS A 237 -0.36 -30.87 0.29
C LYS A 237 -1.13 -30.13 1.38
N ARG A 238 -1.91 -30.87 2.13
CA ARG A 238 -2.57 -30.46 3.35
C ARG A 238 -1.75 -30.91 4.56
N ILE A 239 -1.71 -30.09 5.61
CA ILE A 239 -0.92 -30.35 6.81
C ILE A 239 -1.83 -30.83 7.96
N PHE A 240 -2.94 -30.15 8.23
CA PHE A 240 -3.85 -30.44 9.33
C PHE A 240 -5.25 -30.86 8.88
N TYR A 241 -5.89 -31.71 9.65
CA TYR A 241 -7.20 -32.32 9.35
C TYR A 241 -8.14 -32.26 10.55
N GLY A 242 -9.43 -32.46 10.30
CA GLY A 242 -10.46 -32.68 11.31
C GLY A 242 -10.47 -31.68 12.46
N ASP A 243 -10.47 -32.17 13.66
CA ASP A 243 -10.54 -31.35 14.88
C ASP A 243 -9.30 -30.53 15.12
N GLU A 244 -8.12 -31.05 14.75
CA GLU A 244 -6.88 -30.31 14.90
C GLU A 244 -6.87 -29.05 14.02
N LEU A 245 -7.33 -29.16 12.78
CA LEU A 245 -7.52 -28.00 11.91
C LEU A 245 -8.51 -26.99 12.53
N ARG A 246 -9.63 -27.48 13.07
CA ARG A 246 -10.67 -26.62 13.67
C ARG A 246 -10.17 -25.89 14.91
N LYS A 247 -9.42 -26.58 15.79
CA LYS A 247 -8.80 -25.95 16.95
C LYS A 247 -7.85 -24.82 16.54
N ARG A 248 -7.03 -25.04 15.50
CA ARG A 248 -6.12 -24.01 14.97
C ARG A 248 -6.88 -22.83 14.36
N GLN A 249 -7.92 -23.10 13.55
CA GLN A 249 -8.79 -22.04 13.04
C GLN A 249 -9.35 -21.17 14.18
N TYR A 250 -9.77 -21.78 15.28
CA TYR A 250 -10.29 -21.07 16.44
C TYR A 250 -9.19 -20.27 17.17
N VAL A 251 -8.01 -20.84 17.42
CA VAL A 251 -6.88 -20.17 18.06
C VAL A 251 -6.47 -18.91 17.31
N PHE A 252 -6.46 -18.95 15.98
CA PHE A 252 -6.15 -17.79 15.14
C PHE A 252 -7.34 -16.87 14.89
N GLY A 253 -8.47 -17.11 15.56
CA GLY A 253 -9.62 -16.23 15.55
C GLY A 253 -10.46 -16.28 14.26
N LEU A 254 -10.35 -17.34 13.45
CA LEU A 254 -11.17 -17.47 12.27
C LEU A 254 -12.63 -17.73 12.65
N SER A 255 -13.52 -17.07 11.93
CA SER A 255 -14.97 -17.25 12.04
C SER A 255 -15.56 -17.88 10.77
N ILE A 256 -16.82 -18.31 10.84
CA ILE A 256 -17.57 -18.74 9.65
C ILE A 256 -17.62 -17.63 8.62
N GLU A 257 -17.77 -16.38 9.08
CA GLU A 257 -17.80 -15.20 8.21
C GLU A 257 -16.48 -15.02 7.43
N ASP A 258 -15.33 -15.22 8.07
CA ASP A 258 -14.03 -15.16 7.38
C ASP A 258 -13.92 -16.23 6.28
N LEU A 259 -14.44 -17.42 6.54
CA LEU A 259 -14.43 -18.50 5.54
C LEU A 259 -15.38 -18.24 4.37
N GLU A 260 -16.54 -17.63 4.63
CA GLU A 260 -17.57 -17.39 3.61
C GLU A 260 -17.36 -16.10 2.83
N LEU A 261 -17.01 -15.00 3.51
CA LEU A 261 -16.96 -13.68 2.92
C LEU A 261 -15.54 -13.23 2.51
N ILE A 262 -14.50 -13.89 3.02
CA ILE A 262 -13.12 -13.57 2.68
C ILE A 262 -12.49 -14.69 1.86
N LEU A 263 -12.28 -15.86 2.48
CA LEU A 263 -11.55 -16.95 1.84
C LEU A 263 -12.24 -17.49 0.59
N HIS A 264 -13.56 -17.73 0.67
CA HIS A 264 -14.30 -18.34 -0.44
C HIS A 264 -14.29 -17.49 -1.71
N PRO A 265 -14.63 -16.19 -1.68
CA PRO A 265 -14.57 -15.33 -2.87
C PRO A 265 -13.14 -15.17 -3.43
N MET A 266 -12.11 -15.15 -2.57
CA MET A 266 -10.73 -15.08 -3.03
C MET A 266 -10.35 -16.30 -3.89
N VAL A 267 -10.88 -17.48 -3.56
CA VAL A 267 -10.68 -18.70 -4.36
C VAL A 267 -11.55 -18.68 -5.61
N GLU A 268 -12.83 -18.35 -5.48
CA GLU A 268 -13.82 -18.45 -6.56
C GLU A 268 -13.55 -17.39 -7.64
N GLU A 269 -13.30 -16.14 -7.25
CA GLU A 269 -13.14 -15.02 -8.17
C GLU A 269 -11.67 -14.66 -8.46
N SER A 270 -10.73 -15.21 -7.69
CA SER A 270 -9.31 -14.84 -7.76
C SER A 270 -9.07 -13.34 -7.49
N LYS A 271 -9.88 -12.74 -6.64
CA LYS A 271 -9.86 -11.32 -6.27
C LYS A 271 -10.02 -11.17 -4.76
N GLU A 272 -9.56 -10.04 -4.26
CA GLU A 272 -9.84 -9.64 -2.88
C GLU A 272 -11.35 -9.49 -2.65
N ALA A 273 -11.86 -10.08 -1.56
CA ALA A 273 -13.30 -10.17 -1.29
C ALA A 273 -13.96 -8.82 -1.03
N THR A 274 -13.26 -7.93 -0.32
CA THR A 274 -13.78 -6.63 0.10
C THR A 274 -13.18 -5.56 -0.78
N GLY A 275 -13.17 -5.23 -1.80
CA GLY A 275 -12.56 -4.19 -2.65
C GLY A 275 -11.87 -3.02 -1.92
N SER A 276 -11.50 -3.21 -0.66
CA SER A 276 -10.88 -2.19 0.18
C SER A 276 -9.38 -2.10 -0.04
N MET A 277 -8.79 -1.03 0.45
CA MET A 277 -7.37 -0.79 0.38
C MET A 277 -6.73 -0.94 1.76
N GLY A 278 -6.33 -2.13 2.09
CA GLY A 278 -5.94 -2.51 3.43
C GLY A 278 -7.16 -2.97 4.23
N ASP A 279 -7.08 -2.88 5.54
CA ASP A 279 -8.15 -3.28 6.44
C ASP A 279 -9.01 -2.09 6.86
N ASP A 280 -10.25 -2.06 6.41
CA ASP A 280 -11.27 -1.06 6.78
C ASP A 280 -12.09 -1.47 8.01
N THR A 281 -11.76 -2.61 8.63
CA THR A 281 -12.45 -3.08 9.83
C THR A 281 -12.34 -2.04 10.94
N PRO A 282 -13.43 -1.69 11.66
CA PRO A 282 -13.38 -0.74 12.76
C PRO A 282 -12.38 -1.14 13.84
N VAL A 283 -11.75 -0.16 14.44
CA VAL A 283 -10.79 -0.37 15.54
C VAL A 283 -11.48 -1.12 16.68
N ALA A 284 -10.89 -2.23 17.12
CA ALA A 284 -11.45 -3.13 18.12
C ALA A 284 -11.30 -2.58 19.57
N VAL A 285 -11.64 -1.32 19.83
CA VAL A 285 -11.44 -0.66 21.14
C VAL A 285 -12.47 -1.12 22.16
N LEU A 286 -13.72 -1.24 21.76
CA LEU A 286 -14.85 -1.59 22.65
C LEU A 286 -15.44 -2.97 22.37
N SER A 287 -14.83 -3.76 21.48
CA SER A 287 -15.29 -5.12 21.16
C SER A 287 -14.79 -6.14 22.16
N ASP A 288 -15.66 -7.08 22.55
CA ASP A 288 -15.31 -8.26 23.34
C ASP A 288 -14.69 -9.39 22.51
N ARG A 289 -14.78 -9.29 21.20
CA ARG A 289 -14.30 -10.32 20.29
C ARG A 289 -12.79 -10.26 20.15
N TYR A 290 -12.19 -11.43 19.99
CA TYR A 290 -10.76 -11.51 19.67
C TYR A 290 -10.49 -10.82 18.32
N ARG A 291 -9.44 -10.04 18.28
CA ARG A 291 -8.90 -9.42 17.08
C ARG A 291 -7.42 -9.77 16.97
N PRO A 292 -6.96 -10.30 15.86
CA PRO A 292 -5.53 -10.55 15.62
C PRO A 292 -4.75 -9.23 15.59
N LEU A 293 -3.45 -9.31 15.81
CA LEU A 293 -2.60 -8.13 16.01
C LEU A 293 -2.56 -7.20 14.78
N ASN A 294 -2.63 -7.75 13.57
CA ASN A 294 -2.67 -6.97 12.33
C ASN A 294 -3.86 -6.00 12.26
N HIS A 295 -4.98 -6.28 12.93
CA HIS A 295 -6.15 -5.37 12.99
C HIS A 295 -5.89 -4.07 13.74
N TYR A 296 -4.81 -3.96 14.49
CA TYR A 296 -4.38 -2.71 15.13
C TYR A 296 -3.50 -1.85 14.23
N PHE A 297 -3.10 -2.37 13.07
CA PHE A 297 -2.29 -1.67 12.08
C PHE A 297 -3.18 -1.10 10.98
N ARG A 298 -2.91 0.13 10.57
CA ARG A 298 -3.58 0.81 9.47
C ARG A 298 -2.57 1.22 8.42
N GLN A 299 -2.89 0.99 7.15
CA GLN A 299 -2.06 1.42 6.03
C GLN A 299 -1.92 2.94 6.03
N ASN A 300 -0.70 3.40 5.86
CA ASN A 300 -0.39 4.81 5.80
C ASN A 300 -0.23 5.22 4.32
N PHE A 301 -1.32 5.63 3.70
CA PHE A 301 -1.30 6.12 2.32
C PHE A 301 -0.88 7.59 2.33
N SER A 302 0.20 7.91 1.62
CA SER A 302 0.55 9.31 1.36
C SER A 302 -0.33 9.87 0.25
N GLN A 303 -0.80 11.10 0.41
CA GLN A 303 -1.34 11.88 -0.70
C GLN A 303 -0.14 12.43 -1.47
N VAL A 304 0.09 11.89 -2.67
CA VAL A 304 1.16 12.36 -3.56
C VAL A 304 0.58 13.40 -4.53
N THR A 305 1.37 14.42 -4.86
CA THR A 305 1.01 15.48 -5.81
C THR A 305 0.81 14.91 -7.22
N ASN A 306 1.52 13.83 -7.54
CA ASN A 306 1.36 13.12 -8.80
C ASN A 306 0.52 11.85 -8.59
N PRO A 307 -0.26 11.43 -9.60
CA PRO A 307 -1.12 10.26 -9.45
C PRO A 307 -0.29 9.01 -9.13
N PRO A 308 -0.78 8.15 -8.24
CA PRO A 308 -0.22 6.82 -8.03
C PRO A 308 -0.25 6.01 -9.33
N ILE A 309 0.32 4.81 -9.29
CA ILE A 309 0.39 3.95 -10.48
C ILE A 309 -1.03 3.55 -10.88
N ASP A 310 -1.42 3.88 -12.11
CA ASP A 310 -2.71 3.50 -12.67
C ASP A 310 -2.76 2.02 -13.09
N SER A 311 -3.96 1.49 -13.32
CA SER A 311 -4.17 0.08 -13.67
C SER A 311 -3.54 -0.34 -15.00
N LEU A 312 -3.33 0.58 -15.94
CA LEU A 312 -2.67 0.29 -17.22
C LEU A 312 -1.16 0.17 -17.06
N ARG A 313 -0.57 1.01 -16.23
CA ARG A 313 0.87 0.97 -15.90
C ARG A 313 1.21 -0.17 -14.96
N GLU A 314 0.34 -0.53 -14.02
CA GLU A 314 0.55 -1.59 -13.04
C GLU A 314 1.14 -2.86 -13.67
N ASN A 315 0.53 -3.36 -14.73
CA ASN A 315 0.98 -4.56 -15.42
C ASN A 315 2.39 -4.45 -16.05
N LYS A 316 2.86 -3.24 -16.31
CA LYS A 316 4.15 -2.97 -16.99
C LYS A 316 5.27 -2.69 -16.01
N VAL A 317 4.98 -2.01 -14.90
CA VAL A 317 5.99 -1.45 -14.01
C VAL A 317 6.06 -2.12 -12.65
N MET A 318 4.99 -2.79 -12.19
CA MET A 318 4.93 -3.37 -10.85
C MET A 318 5.39 -4.81 -10.79
N SER A 319 6.00 -5.19 -9.66
CA SER A 319 6.49 -6.53 -9.41
C SER A 319 6.48 -6.90 -7.94
N LEU A 320 6.00 -8.11 -7.63
CA LEU A 320 6.11 -8.74 -6.31
C LEU A 320 7.37 -9.61 -6.19
N LYS A 321 8.31 -9.49 -7.13
CA LYS A 321 9.52 -10.29 -7.12
C LYS A 321 10.26 -10.14 -5.80
N THR A 322 10.51 -11.26 -5.16
CA THR A 322 11.13 -11.35 -3.83
C THR A 322 12.51 -11.97 -3.97
N ARG A 323 13.49 -11.38 -3.31
CA ARG A 323 14.87 -11.86 -3.24
C ARG A 323 15.18 -12.44 -1.87
N PHE A 324 16.15 -13.35 -1.84
CA PHE A 324 16.67 -14.02 -0.66
C PHE A 324 18.18 -13.85 -0.58
N GLY A 325 18.70 -13.90 0.64
CA GLY A 325 20.12 -13.96 0.91
C GLY A 325 20.72 -12.65 1.35
N ASN A 326 22.02 -12.64 1.43
CA ASN A 326 22.83 -11.49 1.77
C ASN A 326 22.69 -10.43 0.67
N MET A 327 22.51 -9.18 1.07
CA MET A 327 22.38 -8.05 0.15
C MET A 327 23.73 -7.65 -0.47
N GLY A 328 24.84 -8.02 0.18
CA GLY A 328 26.19 -7.72 -0.26
C GLY A 328 26.60 -6.27 -0.06
N ASN A 329 27.83 -6.00 -0.40
CA ASN A 329 28.42 -4.67 -0.35
C ASN A 329 28.04 -3.84 -1.59
N ILE A 330 27.23 -2.81 -1.41
CA ILE A 330 26.76 -1.96 -2.52
C ILE A 330 27.84 -1.02 -3.07
N LEU A 331 28.95 -0.83 -2.35
CA LEU A 331 30.03 0.06 -2.74
C LEU A 331 31.06 -0.59 -3.65
N ASP A 332 31.19 -1.91 -3.64
CA ASP A 332 32.17 -2.64 -4.43
C ASP A 332 31.61 -3.91 -5.04
N PHE A 333 31.27 -3.84 -6.32
CA PHE A 333 30.72 -4.98 -7.04
C PHE A 333 31.77 -6.08 -7.33
N ASN A 334 33.05 -5.79 -7.29
CA ASN A 334 34.09 -6.80 -7.51
C ASN A 334 34.25 -7.73 -6.29
N ASN A 335 33.94 -7.19 -5.11
CA ASN A 335 33.92 -7.90 -3.83
C ASN A 335 32.51 -8.25 -3.37
N LEU A 336 31.51 -8.07 -4.21
CA LEU A 336 30.18 -8.67 -3.96
C LEU A 336 30.37 -10.15 -3.74
N THR A 337 29.78 -10.64 -2.67
CA THR A 337 29.87 -12.03 -2.24
C THR A 337 29.70 -12.95 -3.45
N LYS A 338 30.54 -13.99 -3.56
CA LYS A 338 30.41 -15.05 -4.58
C LYS A 338 29.14 -15.89 -4.40
N GLU A 339 28.17 -15.36 -3.66
CA GLU A 339 26.94 -16.03 -3.29
C GLU A 339 25.84 -15.82 -4.33
N ASN A 340 25.05 -16.86 -4.51
CA ASN A 340 23.90 -16.80 -5.39
C ASN A 340 22.79 -15.93 -4.78
N ILE A 341 22.18 -15.07 -5.58
CA ILE A 341 20.97 -14.35 -5.26
C ILE A 341 19.80 -15.19 -5.76
N TYR A 342 18.90 -15.52 -4.85
CA TYR A 342 17.70 -16.31 -5.16
C TYR A 342 16.50 -15.38 -5.31
N VAL A 343 15.66 -15.64 -6.31
CA VAL A 343 14.47 -14.83 -6.58
C VAL A 343 13.24 -15.70 -6.83
N LEU A 344 12.09 -15.19 -6.36
CA LEU A 344 10.74 -15.71 -6.62
C LEU A 344 9.86 -14.60 -7.16
N ASP A 345 8.88 -14.92 -7.99
CA ASP A 345 7.94 -13.94 -8.55
C ASP A 345 6.88 -13.47 -7.55
N SER A 346 6.67 -14.23 -6.46
CA SER A 346 5.73 -13.90 -5.38
C SER A 346 6.36 -14.17 -4.02
N PRO A 347 6.05 -13.38 -3.00
CA PRO A 347 6.48 -13.66 -1.61
C PRO A 347 5.66 -14.77 -0.95
N ILE A 348 4.60 -15.26 -1.61
CA ILE A 348 3.67 -16.22 -1.02
C ILE A 348 3.98 -17.61 -1.56
N LEU A 349 4.20 -18.55 -0.65
CA LEU A 349 4.52 -19.94 -0.95
C LEU A 349 3.37 -20.85 -0.52
N SER A 350 2.95 -21.75 -1.42
CA SER A 350 2.04 -22.83 -1.06
C SER A 350 2.70 -23.82 -0.10
N ASN A 351 1.93 -24.74 0.52
CA ASN A 351 2.50 -25.76 1.41
C ASN A 351 3.54 -26.63 0.69
N SER A 352 3.25 -27.02 -0.53
CA SER A 352 4.14 -27.84 -1.35
C SER A 352 5.38 -27.09 -1.79
N GLN A 353 5.26 -25.82 -2.16
CA GLN A 353 6.40 -24.95 -2.48
C GLN A 353 7.29 -24.72 -1.26
N PHE A 354 6.70 -24.55 -0.06
CA PHE A 354 7.44 -24.35 1.16
C PHE A 354 8.23 -25.60 1.59
N LEU A 355 7.72 -26.80 1.30
CA LEU A 355 8.49 -28.04 1.45
C LEU A 355 9.69 -28.08 0.51
N LYS A 356 9.50 -27.68 -0.77
CA LYS A 356 10.62 -27.56 -1.72
C LYS A 356 11.65 -26.51 -1.32
N PHE A 357 11.20 -25.42 -0.72
CA PHE A 357 12.08 -24.41 -0.14
C PHE A 357 13.01 -25.05 0.92
N LYS A 358 12.47 -25.80 1.86
CA LYS A 358 13.25 -26.51 2.89
C LYS A 358 14.21 -27.54 2.28
N GLU A 359 13.77 -28.32 1.31
CA GLU A 359 14.61 -29.28 0.60
C GLU A 359 15.76 -28.60 -0.12
N TYR A 360 15.52 -27.42 -0.74
CA TYR A 360 16.53 -26.70 -1.49
C TYR A 360 17.62 -26.08 -0.61
N PHE A 361 17.23 -25.42 0.47
CA PHE A 361 18.15 -24.71 1.36
C PHE A 361 18.79 -25.61 2.43
N LYS A 362 18.32 -26.82 2.65
CA LYS A 362 18.85 -27.86 3.57
C LYS A 362 19.61 -27.35 4.81
N LYS A 363 20.95 -27.19 4.67
CA LYS A 363 21.85 -26.81 5.77
C LYS A 363 21.94 -25.30 6.04
N SER A 364 21.36 -24.45 5.20
CA SER A 364 21.46 -22.99 5.32
C SER A 364 20.23 -22.35 5.94
N PHE A 365 19.31 -23.11 6.53
CA PHE A 365 18.18 -22.59 7.27
C PHE A 365 18.09 -23.14 8.71
N THR A 366 17.47 -22.36 9.57
CA THR A 366 17.03 -22.79 10.91
C THR A 366 15.55 -22.52 11.11
N ILE A 367 14.90 -23.29 11.98
CA ILE A 367 13.48 -23.10 12.34
C ILE A 367 13.41 -22.58 13.76
N ILE A 368 12.77 -21.44 13.94
CA ILE A 368 12.47 -20.87 15.25
C ILE A 368 10.97 -21.01 15.51
N ASN A 369 10.63 -21.75 16.56
CA ASN A 369 9.23 -21.94 16.96
C ASN A 369 8.72 -20.68 17.67
N CYS A 370 7.75 -20.01 17.06
CA CYS A 370 7.06 -18.85 17.61
C CYS A 370 5.87 -19.31 18.46
N THR A 371 6.16 -20.10 19.50
CA THR A 371 5.21 -20.55 20.51
C THR A 371 5.85 -20.43 21.91
N PHE A 372 5.02 -20.29 22.93
CA PHE A 372 5.49 -20.26 24.30
C PHE A 372 4.68 -21.19 25.21
N GLU A 373 5.35 -21.74 26.21
CA GLU A 373 4.72 -22.62 27.20
C GLU A 373 3.71 -21.86 28.06
N LYS A 374 2.62 -22.51 28.46
CA LYS A 374 1.62 -21.92 29.39
C LYS A 374 2.24 -21.41 30.69
N THR A 375 3.34 -22.00 31.14
CA THR A 375 4.09 -21.62 32.35
C THR A 375 5.02 -20.42 32.13
N SER A 376 5.25 -20.01 30.88
CA SER A 376 6.11 -18.86 30.51
C SER A 376 5.27 -17.61 30.22
N THR A 377 5.93 -16.46 30.00
CA THR A 377 5.30 -15.23 29.57
C THR A 377 5.64 -14.92 28.11
N LEU A 378 4.77 -14.15 27.46
CA LEU A 378 5.00 -13.71 26.08
C LEU A 378 6.31 -12.91 25.96
N LYS A 379 6.59 -11.99 26.91
CA LYS A 379 7.81 -11.17 26.88
C LYS A 379 9.07 -12.03 26.93
N LYS A 380 9.17 -12.96 27.90
CA LYS A 380 10.33 -13.85 28.00
C LYS A 380 10.53 -14.68 26.74
N SER A 381 9.45 -15.09 26.12
CA SER A 381 9.52 -15.90 24.89
C SER A 381 9.88 -15.08 23.66
N LEU A 382 9.49 -13.80 23.60
CA LEU A 382 9.99 -12.86 22.58
C LEU A 382 11.49 -12.66 22.73
N ASP A 383 11.99 -12.42 23.94
CA ASP A 383 13.43 -12.28 24.19
C ASP A 383 14.21 -13.55 23.79
N ASN A 384 13.63 -14.73 24.02
CA ASN A 384 14.24 -16.00 23.61
C ASN A 384 14.32 -16.15 22.08
N ILE A 385 13.24 -15.88 21.33
CA ILE A 385 13.27 -16.00 19.86
C ILE A 385 14.21 -14.96 19.22
N ILE A 386 14.32 -13.78 19.80
CA ILE A 386 15.30 -12.77 19.40
C ILE A 386 16.72 -13.30 19.55
N ASN A 387 17.06 -13.85 20.72
CA ASN A 387 18.37 -14.40 21.00
C ASN A 387 18.71 -15.59 20.06
N LEU A 388 17.75 -16.51 19.86
CA LEU A 388 17.92 -17.62 18.91
C LEU A 388 18.18 -17.13 17.49
N SER A 389 17.53 -16.03 17.08
CA SER A 389 17.73 -15.43 15.76
C SER A 389 19.13 -14.82 15.63
N GLU A 390 19.62 -14.15 16.67
CA GLU A 390 20.98 -13.59 16.68
C GLU A 390 22.03 -14.69 16.58
N ILE A 391 21.92 -15.73 17.41
CA ILE A 391 22.83 -16.89 17.38
C ILE A 391 22.85 -17.49 15.97
N ALA A 392 21.69 -17.77 15.40
CA ALA A 392 21.59 -18.35 14.06
C ALA A 392 22.31 -17.53 12.99
N VAL A 393 22.14 -16.19 13.00
CA VAL A 393 22.82 -15.32 12.02
C VAL A 393 24.34 -15.32 12.23
N ARG A 394 24.80 -15.28 13.49
CA ARG A 394 26.24 -15.33 13.82
C ARG A 394 26.89 -16.67 13.46
N GLU A 395 26.12 -17.75 13.46
CA GLU A 395 26.53 -19.08 12.98
C GLU A 395 26.51 -19.22 11.46
N GLY A 396 26.16 -18.15 10.73
CA GLY A 396 26.15 -18.11 9.25
C GLY A 396 24.87 -18.65 8.60
N ILE A 397 23.78 -18.81 9.36
CA ILE A 397 22.47 -19.18 8.81
C ILE A 397 21.91 -18.02 7.96
N LYS A 398 21.50 -18.34 6.73
CA LYS A 398 21.01 -17.35 5.76
C LYS A 398 19.48 -17.28 5.66
N GLN A 399 18.79 -18.33 6.12
CA GLN A 399 17.34 -18.43 6.06
C GLN A 399 16.80 -18.77 7.45
N ILE A 400 16.11 -17.83 8.09
CA ILE A 400 15.36 -18.11 9.31
C ILE A 400 13.92 -18.39 8.94
N ILE A 401 13.38 -19.50 9.41
CA ILE A 401 11.96 -19.86 9.30
C ILE A 401 11.31 -19.65 10.66
N LEU A 402 10.41 -18.67 10.74
CA LEU A 402 9.57 -18.44 11.91
C LEU A 402 8.26 -19.21 11.74
N THR A 403 7.89 -20.07 12.70
CA THR A 403 6.69 -20.89 12.58
C THR A 403 5.90 -20.98 13.89
N ASP A 404 4.57 -20.85 13.77
CA ASP A 404 3.59 -21.10 14.84
C ASP A 404 2.94 -22.49 14.72
N LYS A 405 3.37 -23.28 13.76
CA LYS A 405 2.80 -24.60 13.43
C LYS A 405 2.75 -25.57 14.61
N ASN A 406 3.69 -25.46 15.54
CA ASN A 406 3.86 -26.40 16.64
C ASN A 406 3.01 -26.04 17.88
N LEU A 407 2.00 -25.20 17.72
CA LEU A 407 1.04 -24.92 18.79
C LEU A 407 0.28 -26.20 19.20
N ASN A 408 0.03 -26.34 20.48
CA ASN A 408 -0.74 -27.44 21.07
C ASN A 408 -1.36 -26.99 22.40
N GLU A 409 -1.99 -27.87 23.14
CA GLU A 409 -2.62 -27.54 24.41
C GLU A 409 -1.72 -26.78 25.41
N ASN A 410 -0.41 -27.10 25.43
CA ASN A 410 0.56 -26.49 26.34
C ASN A 410 1.37 -25.34 25.69
N LYS A 411 1.32 -25.20 24.37
CA LYS A 411 2.10 -24.23 23.59
C LYS A 411 1.21 -23.23 22.88
N ILE A 412 1.26 -22.00 23.35
CA ILE A 412 0.48 -20.86 22.86
C ILE A 412 1.25 -20.18 21.73
N PRO A 413 0.63 -19.81 20.60
CA PRO A 413 1.33 -19.10 19.53
C PRO A 413 1.67 -17.67 19.95
N ILE A 414 2.89 -17.22 19.63
CA ILE A 414 3.27 -15.81 19.65
C ILE A 414 2.66 -15.16 18.41
N PRO A 415 1.96 -14.02 18.51
CA PRO A 415 1.47 -13.32 17.32
C PRO A 415 2.60 -13.12 16.32
N MET A 416 2.43 -13.66 15.11
CA MET A 416 3.52 -13.72 14.13
C MET A 416 4.01 -12.34 13.73
N LEU A 417 3.10 -11.38 13.61
CA LEU A 417 3.46 -9.99 13.32
C LEU A 417 4.39 -9.41 14.41
N LEU A 418 4.14 -9.74 15.69
CA LEU A 418 4.99 -9.30 16.80
C LEU A 418 6.35 -10.00 16.78
N ALA A 419 6.39 -11.30 16.48
CA ALA A 419 7.64 -12.05 16.35
C ALA A 419 8.52 -11.50 15.22
N VAL A 420 7.93 -11.23 14.05
CA VAL A 420 8.66 -10.64 12.91
C VAL A 420 9.16 -9.25 13.23
N GLY A 421 8.32 -8.39 13.81
CA GLY A 421 8.71 -7.03 14.20
C GLY A 421 9.86 -7.02 15.21
N ALA A 422 9.77 -7.86 16.24
CA ALA A 422 10.78 -7.98 17.28
C ALA A 422 12.14 -8.44 16.72
N ILE A 423 12.15 -9.51 15.93
CA ILE A 423 13.37 -10.04 15.34
C ILE A 423 13.96 -9.07 14.31
N ASN A 424 13.13 -8.53 13.41
CA ASN A 424 13.59 -7.62 12.37
C ASN A 424 14.21 -6.34 12.98
N SER A 425 13.54 -5.71 13.94
CA SER A 425 14.05 -4.50 14.60
C SER A 425 15.33 -4.75 15.39
N TYR A 426 15.40 -5.88 16.08
CA TYR A 426 16.59 -6.27 16.83
C TYR A 426 17.79 -6.57 15.91
N LEU A 427 17.59 -7.35 14.84
CA LEU A 427 18.67 -7.66 13.89
C LEU A 427 19.16 -6.39 13.16
N ILE A 428 18.29 -5.41 12.88
CA ILE A 428 18.71 -4.10 12.37
C ILE A 428 19.61 -3.40 13.40
N LYS A 429 19.18 -3.33 14.66
CA LYS A 429 19.93 -2.70 15.75
C LYS A 429 21.30 -3.36 15.95
N MET A 430 21.37 -4.68 15.86
CA MET A 430 22.60 -5.47 16.04
C MET A 430 23.46 -5.55 14.77
N ARG A 431 23.06 -4.86 13.69
CA ARG A 431 23.76 -4.87 12.40
C ARG A 431 23.86 -6.26 11.76
N LEU A 432 22.82 -7.07 11.89
CA LEU A 432 22.78 -8.47 11.41
C LEU A 432 21.72 -8.72 10.33
N ARG A 433 20.82 -7.75 10.09
CA ARG A 433 19.65 -7.96 9.24
C ARG A 433 19.98 -8.22 7.77
N GLY A 434 21.09 -7.67 7.26
CA GLY A 434 21.54 -7.82 5.87
C GLY A 434 21.89 -9.26 5.50
N TYR A 435 22.35 -10.05 6.46
CA TYR A 435 22.86 -11.41 6.24
C TYR A 435 21.77 -12.47 6.10
N VAL A 436 20.51 -12.18 6.46
CA VAL A 436 19.48 -13.22 6.63
C VAL A 436 18.14 -12.83 6.03
N SER A 437 17.40 -13.82 5.54
CA SER A 437 16.01 -13.70 5.12
C SER A 437 15.07 -14.27 6.18
N LEU A 438 13.97 -13.56 6.47
CA LEU A 438 12.93 -13.98 7.41
C LEU A 438 11.76 -14.61 6.65
N ASN A 439 11.64 -15.93 6.73
CA ASN A 439 10.59 -16.69 6.04
C ASN A 439 9.54 -17.15 7.05
N ILE A 440 8.28 -16.90 6.77
CA ILE A 440 7.20 -17.04 7.74
C ILE A 440 6.31 -18.23 7.36
N GLN A 441 6.04 -19.11 8.32
CA GLN A 441 5.03 -20.15 8.21
C GLN A 441 3.99 -19.93 9.32
N THR A 442 2.81 -19.42 8.98
CA THR A 442 1.86 -18.95 9.98
C THR A 442 0.42 -19.33 9.69
N GLY A 443 -0.35 -19.50 10.76
CA GLY A 443 -1.81 -19.63 10.72
C GLY A 443 -2.56 -18.28 10.69
N GLU A 444 -1.89 -17.15 10.96
CA GLU A 444 -2.56 -15.84 11.06
C GLU A 444 -2.87 -15.20 9.69
N ALA A 445 -2.15 -15.56 8.62
CA ALA A 445 -2.31 -14.92 7.33
C ALA A 445 -3.51 -15.48 6.56
N LEU A 446 -4.53 -14.66 6.36
CA LEU A 446 -5.76 -15.03 5.65
C LEU A 446 -6.10 -14.03 4.53
N ASP A 447 -6.21 -12.76 4.86
CA ASP A 447 -6.60 -11.67 3.98
C ASP A 447 -5.39 -10.85 3.49
N THR A 448 -5.57 -10.01 2.49
CA THR A 448 -4.50 -9.19 1.92
C THR A 448 -3.80 -8.32 2.98
N HIS A 449 -4.55 -7.79 3.96
CA HIS A 449 -4.00 -6.92 5.00
C HIS A 449 -2.99 -7.64 5.90
N SER A 450 -3.27 -8.90 6.27
CA SER A 450 -2.35 -9.71 7.08
C SER A 450 -1.01 -9.96 6.38
N TYR A 451 -1.03 -10.19 5.06
CA TYR A 451 0.21 -10.29 4.27
C TYR A 451 0.95 -8.96 4.16
N ALA A 452 0.21 -7.88 3.89
CA ALA A 452 0.78 -6.56 3.78
C ALA A 452 1.49 -6.12 5.07
N THR A 453 0.90 -6.39 6.24
CA THR A 453 1.52 -6.07 7.54
C THR A 453 2.78 -6.87 7.79
N LEU A 454 2.77 -8.20 7.56
CA LEU A 454 3.95 -9.05 7.71
C LEU A 454 5.11 -8.62 6.80
N LEU A 455 4.82 -8.38 5.52
CA LEU A 455 5.83 -7.89 4.56
C LEU A 455 6.32 -6.49 4.94
N GLY A 456 5.41 -5.60 5.31
CA GLY A 456 5.73 -4.22 5.69
C GLY A 456 6.61 -4.09 6.94
N VAL A 457 6.59 -5.07 7.85
CA VAL A 457 7.49 -5.11 9.01
C VAL A 457 8.76 -5.93 8.77
N GLY A 458 8.94 -6.54 7.59
CA GLY A 458 10.21 -7.12 7.18
C GLY A 458 10.23 -8.62 6.83
N ALA A 459 9.08 -9.30 6.75
CA ALA A 459 9.01 -10.67 6.27
C ALA A 459 9.51 -10.77 4.81
N THR A 460 10.23 -11.83 4.47
CA THR A 460 10.72 -12.10 3.12
C THR A 460 9.72 -12.95 2.32
N THR A 461 9.27 -14.07 2.89
CA THR A 461 8.22 -14.92 2.32
C THR A 461 7.22 -15.36 3.37
N ILE A 462 6.04 -15.76 2.92
CA ILE A 462 4.95 -16.19 3.80
C ILE A 462 4.34 -17.49 3.24
N ASN A 463 4.28 -18.52 4.09
CA ASN A 463 3.50 -19.72 3.88
C ASN A 463 2.27 -19.68 4.80
N PRO A 464 1.07 -19.45 4.27
CA PRO A 464 -0.17 -19.35 5.04
C PRO A 464 -0.80 -20.73 5.23
N TYR A 465 -0.13 -21.63 5.95
CA TYR A 465 -0.53 -23.04 5.98
C TYR A 465 -1.99 -23.25 6.38
N LEU A 466 -2.52 -22.47 7.32
CA LEU A 466 -3.87 -22.65 7.82
C LEU A 466 -4.94 -22.21 6.81
N ALA A 467 -4.71 -21.12 6.09
CA ALA A 467 -5.59 -20.69 4.99
C ALA A 467 -5.63 -21.76 3.90
N LEU A 468 -4.47 -22.31 3.53
CA LEU A 468 -4.36 -23.37 2.52
C LEU A 468 -5.06 -24.67 2.97
N ASP A 469 -4.85 -25.09 4.22
CA ASP A 469 -5.55 -26.27 4.77
C ASP A 469 -7.06 -26.06 4.89
N THR A 470 -7.50 -24.82 5.15
CA THR A 470 -8.91 -24.45 5.16
C THR A 470 -9.50 -24.51 3.73
N ILE A 471 -8.74 -24.11 2.71
CA ILE A 471 -9.14 -24.28 1.30
C ILE A 471 -9.31 -25.76 0.97
N HIS A 472 -8.37 -26.61 1.38
CA HIS A 472 -8.51 -28.08 1.23
C HIS A 472 -9.78 -28.62 1.90
N GLN A 473 -10.07 -28.21 3.13
CA GLN A 473 -11.29 -28.61 3.85
C GLN A 473 -12.56 -28.22 3.09
N ARG A 474 -12.60 -27.01 2.52
CA ARG A 474 -13.75 -26.52 1.74
C ARG A 474 -13.85 -27.21 0.38
N TYR A 475 -12.73 -27.53 -0.24
CA TYR A 475 -12.66 -28.31 -1.47
C TYR A 475 -13.24 -29.72 -1.30
N GLU A 476 -12.85 -30.43 -0.22
CA GLU A 476 -13.41 -31.75 0.12
C GLU A 476 -14.93 -31.72 0.32
N LYS A 477 -15.46 -30.59 0.82
CA LYS A 477 -16.91 -30.33 0.92
C LYS A 477 -17.56 -29.93 -0.41
N LYS A 478 -16.81 -29.94 -1.52
CA LYS A 478 -17.29 -29.62 -2.89
C LYS A 478 -17.80 -28.17 -3.02
N LEU A 479 -17.31 -27.22 -2.20
CA LEU A 479 -17.79 -25.83 -2.20
C LEU A 479 -17.22 -24.98 -3.34
N PHE A 480 -16.23 -25.45 -4.09
CA PHE A 480 -15.60 -24.73 -5.20
C PHE A 480 -15.96 -25.31 -6.58
N GLY A 481 -17.08 -26.00 -6.68
CA GLY A 481 -17.60 -26.50 -7.96
C GLY A 481 -16.63 -27.42 -8.69
N LYS A 482 -16.25 -27.06 -9.91
CA LYS A 482 -15.40 -27.87 -10.80
C LYS A 482 -13.89 -27.58 -10.66
N LEU A 483 -13.48 -26.65 -9.78
CA LEU A 483 -12.06 -26.32 -9.61
C LEU A 483 -11.31 -27.50 -9.00
N THR A 484 -10.08 -27.72 -9.45
CA THR A 484 -9.13 -28.61 -8.78
C THR A 484 -8.51 -27.93 -7.57
N ILE A 485 -7.95 -28.71 -6.65
CA ILE A 485 -7.30 -28.12 -5.45
C ILE A 485 -6.11 -27.20 -5.82
N ASP A 486 -5.33 -27.57 -6.82
CA ASP A 486 -4.21 -26.77 -7.31
C ASP A 486 -4.70 -25.42 -7.88
N GLU A 487 -5.86 -25.44 -8.58
CA GLU A 487 -6.50 -24.19 -9.04
C GLU A 487 -7.02 -23.35 -7.90
N CYS A 488 -7.63 -23.95 -6.89
CA CYS A 488 -8.11 -23.23 -5.70
C CYS A 488 -6.97 -22.50 -5.00
N VAL A 489 -5.86 -23.19 -4.73
CA VAL A 489 -4.67 -22.61 -4.10
C VAL A 489 -4.06 -21.52 -4.98
N LYS A 490 -3.91 -21.77 -6.28
CA LYS A 490 -3.39 -20.78 -7.22
C LYS A 490 -4.25 -19.51 -7.26
N ARG A 491 -5.56 -19.63 -7.32
CA ARG A 491 -6.50 -18.50 -7.34
C ARG A 491 -6.45 -17.69 -6.06
N TYR A 492 -6.35 -18.34 -4.91
CA TYR A 492 -6.19 -17.68 -3.63
C TYR A 492 -4.86 -16.87 -3.58
N ILE A 493 -3.74 -17.47 -3.93
CA ILE A 493 -2.44 -16.78 -3.98
C ILE A 493 -2.50 -15.61 -4.98
N GLN A 494 -3.17 -15.79 -6.12
CA GLN A 494 -3.34 -14.71 -7.10
C GLN A 494 -4.20 -13.56 -6.54
N ALA A 495 -5.26 -13.87 -5.77
CA ALA A 495 -6.09 -12.85 -5.12
C ALA A 495 -5.25 -12.00 -4.14
N VAL A 496 -4.43 -12.65 -3.31
CA VAL A 496 -3.52 -11.96 -2.38
C VAL A 496 -2.48 -11.12 -3.15
N ASN A 497 -1.88 -11.67 -4.20
CA ASN A 497 -0.92 -10.95 -5.04
C ASN A 497 -1.54 -9.70 -5.66
N ASN A 498 -2.75 -9.80 -6.21
CA ASN A 498 -3.48 -8.66 -6.78
C ASN A 498 -3.79 -7.61 -5.71
N GLY A 499 -4.17 -8.04 -4.51
CA GLY A 499 -4.41 -7.14 -3.38
C GLY A 499 -3.15 -6.39 -2.94
N LEU A 500 -2.00 -7.07 -2.85
CA LEU A 500 -0.72 -6.45 -2.54
C LEU A 500 -0.31 -5.43 -3.62
N LEU A 501 -0.45 -5.76 -4.89
CA LEU A 501 -0.19 -4.83 -5.99
C LEU A 501 -1.10 -3.60 -5.90
N LYS A 502 -2.38 -3.78 -5.57
CA LYS A 502 -3.33 -2.69 -5.35
C LYS A 502 -2.89 -1.76 -4.22
N ILE A 503 -2.47 -2.29 -3.07
CA ILE A 503 -1.94 -1.51 -1.95
C ILE A 503 -0.70 -0.72 -2.38
N MET A 504 0.27 -1.38 -2.98
CA MET A 504 1.51 -0.76 -3.44
C MET A 504 1.26 0.32 -4.50
N SER A 505 0.35 0.07 -5.45
CA SER A 505 0.00 1.04 -6.49
C SER A 505 -0.57 2.34 -5.94
N LYS A 506 -1.36 2.27 -4.86
CA LYS A 506 -1.90 3.44 -4.15
C LYS A 506 -0.83 4.27 -3.46
N MET A 507 0.26 3.65 -3.05
CA MET A 507 1.41 4.32 -2.46
C MET A 507 2.40 4.82 -3.52
N GLY A 508 2.19 4.50 -4.79
CA GLY A 508 3.14 4.78 -5.86
C GLY A 508 4.43 3.95 -5.75
N ILE A 509 4.37 2.75 -5.15
CA ILE A 509 5.50 1.83 -4.96
C ILE A 509 5.41 0.73 -6.00
N SER A 510 6.40 0.61 -6.88
CA SER A 510 6.35 -0.34 -7.99
C SER A 510 6.88 -1.73 -7.64
N VAL A 511 7.78 -1.87 -6.70
CA VAL A 511 8.43 -3.15 -6.39
C VAL A 511 8.33 -3.51 -4.92
N LEU A 512 8.16 -4.82 -4.65
CA LEU A 512 7.98 -5.31 -3.29
C LEU A 512 9.18 -5.01 -2.38
N SER A 513 10.41 -5.02 -2.90
CA SER A 513 11.60 -4.72 -2.10
C SER A 513 11.58 -3.32 -1.48
N SER A 514 10.95 -2.35 -2.14
CA SER A 514 10.77 -0.98 -1.61
C SER A 514 9.59 -0.84 -0.64
N TYR A 515 8.66 -1.80 -0.63
CA TYR A 515 7.56 -1.88 0.33
C TYR A 515 7.96 -2.65 1.60
N ARG A 516 8.69 -3.76 1.42
CA ARG A 516 9.12 -4.64 2.49
C ARG A 516 10.00 -3.90 3.50
N GLY A 517 9.67 -4.03 4.79
CA GLY A 517 10.41 -3.35 5.87
C GLY A 517 10.25 -1.83 5.91
N GLY A 518 9.43 -1.25 5.03
CA GLY A 518 9.17 0.20 4.99
C GLY A 518 8.35 0.68 6.19
N GLY A 519 7.60 -0.21 6.87
CA GLY A 519 6.80 0.15 8.04
C GLY A 519 5.75 1.23 7.75
N ASN A 520 5.13 1.20 6.56
CA ASN A 520 4.15 2.19 6.10
C ASN A 520 2.79 2.00 6.78
N PHE A 521 2.80 2.02 8.11
CA PHE A 521 1.63 1.84 8.97
C PHE A 521 1.62 2.85 10.10
N GLU A 522 0.44 3.04 10.65
CA GLU A 522 0.20 3.59 11.97
C GLU A 522 -0.55 2.55 12.80
N THR A 523 -0.45 2.64 14.12
CA THR A 523 -1.17 1.76 15.02
C THR A 523 -2.19 2.53 15.84
N VAL A 524 -3.30 1.86 16.14
CA VAL A 524 -4.38 2.36 16.97
C VAL A 524 -4.71 1.31 18.02
N GLY A 525 -4.61 1.67 19.30
CA GLY A 525 -4.93 0.77 20.41
C GLY A 525 -3.77 -0.11 20.91
N LEU A 526 -2.55 0.12 20.43
CA LEU A 526 -1.33 -0.50 20.96
C LEU A 526 -0.52 0.52 21.77
N SER A 527 0.08 0.09 22.89
CA SER A 527 0.90 0.96 23.71
C SER A 527 2.11 1.51 22.95
N ARG A 528 2.44 2.78 23.20
CA ARG A 528 3.59 3.44 22.58
C ARG A 528 4.90 2.71 22.90
N SER A 529 5.05 2.16 24.10
CA SER A 529 6.22 1.38 24.50
C SER A 529 6.38 0.11 23.65
N LEU A 530 5.31 -0.65 23.41
CA LEU A 530 5.34 -1.83 22.56
C LEU A 530 5.72 -1.46 21.13
N VAL A 531 5.10 -0.39 20.60
CA VAL A 531 5.34 0.01 19.20
C VAL A 531 6.76 0.55 19.02
N SER A 532 7.27 1.34 19.95
CA SER A 532 8.66 1.84 19.86
C SER A 532 9.70 0.73 20.00
N GLU A 533 9.43 -0.32 20.77
CA GLU A 533 10.34 -1.44 20.98
C GLU A 533 10.38 -2.38 19.77
N PHE A 534 9.22 -2.82 19.28
CA PHE A 534 9.13 -3.89 18.29
C PHE A 534 8.85 -3.41 16.86
N PHE A 535 8.38 -2.18 16.70
CA PHE A 535 8.03 -1.59 15.40
C PHE A 535 8.56 -0.16 15.27
N PRO A 536 9.88 0.05 15.42
CA PRO A 536 10.46 1.39 15.38
C PRO A 536 10.13 2.10 14.07
N GLY A 537 9.78 3.40 14.16
CA GLY A 537 9.36 4.20 13.01
C GLY A 537 7.87 4.08 12.64
N ILE A 538 7.11 3.20 13.31
CA ILE A 538 5.64 3.18 13.22
C ILE A 538 5.06 4.05 14.34
N THR A 539 4.06 4.86 14.02
CA THR A 539 3.43 5.77 14.98
C THR A 539 2.26 5.10 15.69
N SER A 540 2.22 5.20 17.02
CA SER A 540 1.02 4.86 17.80
C SER A 540 0.20 6.12 18.07
N LYS A 541 -0.85 6.34 17.28
CA LYS A 541 -1.73 7.52 17.42
C LYS A 541 -2.52 7.48 18.72
N ILE A 542 -3.16 6.37 19.01
CA ILE A 542 -3.90 6.13 20.23
C ILE A 542 -3.24 4.96 20.94
N SER A 543 -2.66 5.24 22.10
CA SER A 543 -2.05 4.22 22.96
C SER A 543 -3.11 3.26 23.49
N GLY A 544 -2.73 2.04 23.81
CA GLY A 544 -3.65 1.00 24.26
C GLY A 544 -2.92 -0.15 24.94
N ILE A 545 -3.24 -1.38 24.53
CA ILE A 545 -2.70 -2.60 25.14
C ILE A 545 -1.21 -2.78 24.84
N GLY A 546 -0.47 -3.20 25.87
CA GLY A 546 0.93 -3.63 25.76
C GLY A 546 1.05 -5.16 25.67
N VAL A 547 2.28 -5.65 25.81
CA VAL A 547 2.61 -7.10 25.73
C VAL A 547 1.73 -7.94 26.67
N ILE A 548 1.52 -7.49 27.91
CA ILE A 548 0.69 -8.20 28.89
C ILE A 548 -0.77 -8.30 28.42
N GLY A 549 -1.32 -7.21 27.85
CA GLY A 549 -2.69 -7.21 27.33
C GLY A 549 -2.87 -8.15 26.13
N ILE A 550 -1.88 -8.19 25.24
CA ILE A 550 -1.84 -9.15 24.12
C ILE A 550 -1.77 -10.58 24.67
N GLU A 551 -0.87 -10.85 25.62
CA GLU A 551 -0.74 -12.16 26.24
C GLU A 551 -2.08 -12.65 26.84
N LYS A 552 -2.77 -11.79 27.59
CA LYS A 552 -4.07 -12.14 28.16
C LYS A 552 -5.10 -12.52 27.08
N LYS A 553 -5.14 -11.79 25.96
CA LYS A 553 -6.07 -12.07 24.86
C LYS A 553 -5.77 -13.40 24.17
N ILE A 554 -4.50 -13.66 23.84
CA ILE A 554 -4.13 -14.92 23.17
C ILE A 554 -4.28 -16.14 24.07
N ARG A 555 -3.99 -16.01 25.39
CA ARG A 555 -4.24 -17.09 26.38
C ARG A 555 -5.74 -17.42 26.43
N LYS A 556 -6.61 -16.42 26.50
CA LYS A 556 -8.06 -16.60 26.57
C LYS A 556 -8.57 -17.42 25.36
N ILE A 557 -8.23 -17.02 24.14
CA ILE A 557 -8.70 -17.72 22.93
C ILE A 557 -8.08 -19.11 22.82
N HIS A 558 -6.79 -19.26 23.17
CA HIS A 558 -6.13 -20.55 23.17
C HIS A 558 -6.76 -21.52 24.18
N ASP A 559 -7.02 -21.09 25.41
CA ASP A 559 -7.67 -21.93 26.43
C ASP A 559 -9.07 -22.34 25.99
N GLN A 560 -9.84 -21.45 25.37
CA GLN A 560 -11.15 -21.80 24.82
C GLN A 560 -11.02 -22.88 23.74
N ALA A 561 -10.04 -22.77 22.85
CA ALA A 561 -9.85 -23.71 21.75
C ALA A 561 -9.48 -25.13 22.21
N PHE A 562 -8.83 -25.29 23.36
CA PHE A 562 -8.37 -26.58 23.86
C PHE A 562 -9.20 -27.15 25.01
N LYS A 563 -9.92 -26.32 25.77
CA LYS A 563 -10.80 -26.77 26.88
C LYS A 563 -12.19 -27.17 26.39
N GLU A 564 -12.70 -26.53 25.35
CA GLU A 564 -14.04 -26.75 24.84
C GLU A 564 -14.02 -27.71 23.64
N ASN A 565 -15.05 -28.53 23.52
CA ASN A 565 -15.23 -29.39 22.34
C ASN A 565 -15.83 -28.52 21.23
N ILE A 566 -14.97 -27.84 20.47
CA ILE A 566 -15.38 -26.91 19.42
C ILE A 566 -15.94 -27.68 18.23
N SER A 567 -17.24 -27.78 18.14
CA SER A 567 -17.93 -28.38 16.98
C SER A 567 -18.04 -27.42 15.81
N VAL A 568 -18.22 -26.13 16.06
CA VAL A 568 -18.45 -25.06 15.06
C VAL A 568 -17.59 -23.84 15.37
N LEU A 569 -17.08 -23.18 14.35
CA LEU A 569 -16.36 -21.90 14.50
C LEU A 569 -17.33 -20.78 14.91
N PRO A 570 -16.83 -19.69 15.53
CA PRO A 570 -17.63 -18.51 15.82
C PRO A 570 -18.30 -17.96 14.56
N ILE A 571 -19.50 -17.39 14.73
CA ILE A 571 -20.28 -16.83 13.60
C ILE A 571 -19.58 -15.66 12.92
N GLY A 572 -18.81 -14.84 13.67
CA GLY A 572 -18.23 -13.60 13.19
C GLY A 572 -19.20 -12.44 13.35
N GLY A 573 -19.77 -11.95 12.28
CA GLY A 573 -20.67 -10.81 12.27
C GLY A 573 -19.95 -9.47 12.29
N ILE A 574 -18.73 -9.40 11.76
CA ILE A 574 -17.90 -8.19 11.70
C ILE A 574 -18.23 -7.39 10.44
N TYR A 575 -18.27 -8.06 9.31
CA TYR A 575 -18.55 -7.43 8.00
C TYR A 575 -20.04 -7.26 7.74
N LYS A 576 -20.85 -8.20 8.24
CA LYS A 576 -22.31 -8.16 8.16
C LYS A 576 -22.92 -8.48 9.51
N TYR A 577 -23.98 -7.76 9.89
CA TYR A 577 -24.74 -8.10 11.10
C TYR A 577 -25.19 -9.57 11.06
N ARG A 578 -24.87 -10.30 12.11
CA ARG A 578 -25.33 -11.67 12.35
C ARG A 578 -25.82 -11.82 13.79
N ARG A 579 -26.93 -12.52 13.97
CA ARG A 579 -27.44 -12.83 15.33
C ARG A 579 -26.38 -13.63 16.09
N ASN A 580 -26.09 -13.23 17.33
CA ASN A 580 -25.02 -13.77 18.18
C ASN A 580 -23.59 -13.52 17.65
N GLY A 581 -23.43 -12.64 16.66
CA GLY A 581 -22.15 -12.14 16.18
C GLY A 581 -21.69 -10.89 16.92
N GLU A 582 -20.86 -10.08 16.23
CA GLU A 582 -20.40 -8.78 16.74
C GLU A 582 -21.59 -7.81 16.89
N THR A 583 -21.49 -6.91 17.87
CA THR A 583 -22.50 -5.88 18.08
C THR A 583 -22.36 -4.77 17.05
N HIS A 584 -23.47 -4.43 16.39
CA HIS A 584 -23.57 -3.33 15.44
C HIS A 584 -24.56 -2.29 15.92
N GLN A 585 -24.30 -1.02 15.61
CA GLN A 585 -25.22 0.08 15.88
C GLN A 585 -26.54 -0.08 15.12
N TYR A 586 -26.46 -0.57 13.88
CA TYR A 586 -27.61 -0.82 13.01
C TYR A 586 -27.90 -2.32 12.94
N GLN A 587 -28.59 -2.81 13.95
CA GLN A 587 -29.03 -4.21 14.03
C GLN A 587 -30.31 -4.41 13.22
N GLY A 588 -30.53 -5.64 12.71
CA GLY A 588 -31.69 -5.94 11.86
C GLY A 588 -33.04 -5.62 12.49
N ASN A 589 -33.20 -5.90 13.80
CA ASN A 589 -34.42 -5.56 14.54
C ASN A 589 -34.66 -4.06 14.64
N LEU A 590 -33.60 -3.26 14.78
CA LEU A 590 -33.69 -1.79 14.81
C LEU A 590 -34.06 -1.23 13.43
N ILE A 591 -33.48 -1.78 12.37
CA ILE A 591 -33.82 -1.41 10.99
C ILE A 591 -35.30 -1.73 10.70
N HIS A 592 -35.79 -2.92 11.07
CA HIS A 592 -37.21 -3.27 10.91
C HIS A 592 -38.12 -2.33 11.71
N MET A 593 -37.73 -1.97 12.92
CA MET A 593 -38.49 -1.01 13.72
C MET A 593 -38.58 0.36 13.07
N LEU A 594 -37.47 0.83 12.51
CA LEU A 594 -37.44 2.12 11.77
C LEU A 594 -38.32 2.04 10.50
N GLN A 595 -38.17 0.96 9.70
CA GLN A 595 -38.96 0.75 8.49
C GLN A 595 -40.46 0.72 8.82
N HIS A 596 -40.84 -0.01 9.87
CA HIS A 596 -42.23 -0.08 10.33
C HIS A 596 -42.75 1.30 10.79
N ALA A 597 -41.94 2.07 11.52
CA ALA A 597 -42.30 3.41 11.95
C ALA A 597 -42.56 4.35 10.77
N VAL A 598 -41.70 4.28 9.73
CA VAL A 598 -41.84 5.10 8.51
C VAL A 598 -43.06 4.66 7.67
N ALA A 599 -43.21 3.35 7.41
CA ALA A 599 -44.31 2.83 6.58
C ALA A 599 -45.68 3.14 7.20
N ASN A 600 -45.82 3.04 8.51
CA ASN A 600 -47.08 3.31 9.21
C ASN A 600 -47.19 4.75 9.75
N LYS A 601 -46.23 5.64 9.41
CA LYS A 601 -46.17 7.02 9.92
C LYS A 601 -46.35 7.11 11.44
N SER A 602 -45.78 6.14 12.17
CA SER A 602 -45.96 5.98 13.63
C SER A 602 -44.79 6.61 14.39
N TYR A 603 -45.01 7.81 14.95
CA TYR A 603 -44.05 8.47 15.81
C TYR A 603 -43.80 7.71 17.13
N GLU A 604 -44.78 6.98 17.63
CA GLU A 604 -44.63 6.13 18.81
C GLU A 604 -43.62 4.99 18.54
N THR A 605 -43.73 4.33 17.41
CA THR A 605 -42.75 3.30 16.99
C THR A 605 -41.36 3.92 16.77
N TYR A 606 -41.30 5.10 16.22
CA TYR A 606 -40.02 5.83 16.08
C TYR A 606 -39.38 6.14 17.43
N LYS A 607 -40.15 6.55 18.47
CA LYS A 607 -39.65 6.72 19.83
C LYS A 607 -39.11 5.40 20.43
N LYS A 608 -39.79 4.28 20.16
CA LYS A 608 -39.28 2.96 20.58
C LYS A 608 -37.94 2.64 19.93
N TYR A 609 -37.80 2.91 18.63
CA TYR A 609 -36.55 2.77 17.87
C TYR A 609 -35.44 3.64 18.46
N THR A 610 -35.65 4.92 18.69
CA THR A 610 -34.63 5.82 19.28
C THR A 610 -34.23 5.38 20.66
N LYS A 611 -35.16 5.00 21.53
CA LYS A 611 -34.88 4.46 22.87
C LYS A 611 -34.04 3.18 22.81
N ALA A 612 -34.32 2.29 21.81
CA ALA A 612 -33.56 1.06 21.64
C ALA A 612 -32.11 1.35 21.22
N ILE A 613 -31.88 2.33 20.33
CA ILE A 613 -30.52 2.75 19.94
C ILE A 613 -29.74 3.30 21.14
N TYR A 614 -30.34 4.18 21.93
CA TYR A 614 -29.69 4.77 23.11
C TYR A 614 -29.35 3.76 24.21
N ASN A 615 -30.06 2.62 24.24
CA ASN A 615 -29.81 1.54 25.20
C ASN A 615 -28.85 0.46 24.71
N LEU A 616 -28.28 0.62 23.52
CA LEU A 616 -27.23 -0.31 23.03
C LEU A 616 -25.98 -0.23 23.93
N PRO A 617 -25.26 -1.35 24.11
CA PRO A 617 -23.96 -1.29 24.77
C PRO A 617 -23.01 -0.38 23.98
N PRO A 618 -22.07 0.27 24.66
CA PRO A 618 -21.09 1.13 23.98
C PRO A 618 -20.30 0.35 22.92
N ILE A 619 -20.28 0.86 21.70
CA ILE A 619 -19.58 0.28 20.55
C ILE A 619 -18.42 1.19 20.14
N ASN A 620 -18.66 2.48 20.16
CA ASN A 620 -17.71 3.53 19.77
C ASN A 620 -17.28 4.35 20.98
N LEU A 621 -16.15 5.03 20.91
CA LEU A 621 -15.69 5.92 21.98
C LEU A 621 -16.70 7.04 22.28
N ARG A 622 -17.39 7.57 21.27
CA ARG A 622 -18.43 8.60 21.45
C ARG A 622 -19.56 8.12 22.36
N ASP A 623 -19.86 6.83 22.43
CA ASP A 623 -20.92 6.26 23.24
C ASP A 623 -20.60 6.34 24.75
N LEU A 624 -19.32 6.60 25.08
CA LEU A 624 -18.82 6.82 26.45
C LEU A 624 -18.75 8.31 26.83
N ILE A 625 -19.03 9.21 25.87
CA ILE A 625 -18.91 10.64 26.05
C ILE A 625 -20.30 11.23 26.36
N GLY A 626 -20.39 12.07 27.39
CA GLY A 626 -21.58 12.82 27.73
C GLY A 626 -21.35 14.34 27.62
N PHE A 627 -22.44 15.09 27.68
CA PHE A 627 -22.35 16.54 27.72
C PHE A 627 -21.91 17.00 29.11
N LYS A 628 -21.00 17.97 29.16
CA LYS A 628 -20.51 18.58 30.37
C LYS A 628 -21.30 19.84 30.67
N ASN A 629 -22.40 19.70 31.39
CA ASN A 629 -23.26 20.81 31.79
C ASN A 629 -22.65 21.57 32.96
N LYS A 630 -21.86 22.62 32.71
CA LYS A 630 -21.27 23.50 33.74
C LYS A 630 -22.02 24.80 33.91
N ASN A 631 -22.81 25.20 32.95
CA ASN A 631 -23.51 26.49 32.94
C ASN A 631 -24.94 26.34 33.44
N LYS A 632 -25.50 27.44 33.97
CA LYS A 632 -26.93 27.52 34.31
C LYS A 632 -27.76 27.40 33.03
N PRO A 633 -28.93 26.76 33.07
CA PRO A 633 -29.87 26.75 31.95
C PRO A 633 -30.18 28.16 31.50
N ILE A 634 -30.28 28.37 30.19
CA ILE A 634 -30.79 29.62 29.61
C ILE A 634 -32.25 29.45 29.24
N ASP A 635 -32.96 30.58 29.07
CA ASP A 635 -34.32 30.54 28.62
C ASP A 635 -34.42 29.99 27.19
N ILE A 636 -35.49 29.24 26.90
CA ILE A 636 -35.68 28.60 25.59
C ILE A 636 -35.74 29.58 24.45
N SER A 637 -36.21 30.83 24.72
CA SER A 637 -36.25 31.91 23.72
C SER A 637 -34.86 32.39 23.27
N GLN A 638 -33.83 32.11 24.09
CA GLN A 638 -32.43 32.41 23.78
C GLN A 638 -31.74 31.28 23.00
N VAL A 639 -32.39 30.11 22.86
CA VAL A 639 -31.87 28.98 22.10
C VAL A 639 -32.27 29.14 20.64
N GLU A 640 -31.34 28.93 19.74
CA GLU A 640 -31.57 28.96 18.30
C GLU A 640 -32.71 28.00 17.90
N ASP A 641 -33.64 28.47 17.08
CA ASP A 641 -34.75 27.62 16.63
C ASP A 641 -34.27 26.43 15.81
N LYS A 642 -34.91 25.29 16.02
CA LYS A 642 -34.57 24.03 15.33
C LYS A 642 -34.59 24.13 13.82
N THR A 643 -35.48 25.00 13.26
CA THR A 643 -35.58 25.18 11.82
C THR A 643 -34.37 25.89 11.25
N GLU A 644 -33.75 26.80 12.00
CA GLU A 644 -32.51 27.47 11.61
C GLU A 644 -31.31 26.48 11.71
N ILE A 645 -31.30 25.65 12.74
CA ILE A 645 -30.28 24.58 12.88
C ILE A 645 -30.35 23.62 11.70
N LEU A 646 -31.54 23.16 11.33
CA LEU A 646 -31.74 22.19 10.24
C LEU A 646 -31.27 22.70 8.87
N LYS A 647 -31.31 24.02 8.61
CA LYS A 647 -30.79 24.62 7.36
C LYS A 647 -29.29 24.37 7.14
N ARG A 648 -28.54 24.10 8.19
CA ARG A 648 -27.09 23.84 8.13
C ARG A 648 -26.74 22.38 7.89
N PHE A 649 -27.72 21.48 7.85
CA PHE A 649 -27.49 20.08 7.52
C PHE A 649 -27.49 19.83 6.03
N GLY A 650 -26.53 19.03 5.56
CA GLY A 650 -26.41 18.60 4.17
C GLY A 650 -26.28 17.07 4.07
N SER A 651 -26.71 16.51 2.95
CA SER A 651 -26.38 15.14 2.60
C SER A 651 -24.99 15.05 2.00
N GLY A 652 -24.34 13.89 2.10
CA GLY A 652 -23.15 13.59 1.29
C GLY A 652 -23.49 13.60 -0.21
N SER A 653 -22.47 13.85 -1.04
CA SER A 653 -22.60 13.84 -2.50
C SER A 653 -22.69 12.39 -3.00
N MET A 654 -23.85 11.97 -3.46
CA MET A 654 -24.12 10.62 -3.97
C MET A 654 -24.83 10.74 -5.33
N SER A 655 -24.20 10.23 -6.39
CA SER A 655 -24.72 10.36 -7.76
C SER A 655 -25.85 9.38 -8.08
N HIS A 656 -26.71 9.74 -9.02
CA HIS A 656 -27.57 8.80 -9.70
C HIS A 656 -26.72 7.81 -10.51
N GLY A 657 -26.82 6.54 -10.15
CA GLY A 657 -25.92 5.46 -10.61
C GLY A 657 -25.16 4.80 -9.45
N ALA A 658 -24.81 5.56 -8.40
CA ALA A 658 -24.46 5.02 -7.09
C ALA A 658 -25.73 4.69 -6.29
N LEU A 659 -26.76 5.53 -6.39
CA LEU A 659 -28.11 5.32 -5.87
C LEU A 659 -29.08 5.05 -7.00
N SER A 660 -30.22 4.37 -6.70
CA SER A 660 -31.37 4.34 -7.60
C SER A 660 -32.01 5.72 -7.71
N GLN A 661 -32.81 5.93 -8.75
CA GLN A 661 -33.54 7.18 -8.94
C GLN A 661 -34.43 7.52 -7.74
N GLU A 662 -35.19 6.53 -7.25
CA GLU A 662 -36.12 6.70 -6.13
C GLU A 662 -35.41 7.10 -4.84
N ALA A 663 -34.26 6.47 -4.54
CA ALA A 663 -33.48 6.81 -3.35
C ALA A 663 -32.90 8.22 -3.45
N HIS A 664 -32.39 8.59 -4.62
CA HIS A 664 -31.82 9.89 -4.87
C HIS A 664 -32.86 11.02 -4.78
N GLU A 665 -34.07 10.82 -5.37
CA GLU A 665 -35.16 11.76 -5.29
C GLU A 665 -35.76 11.88 -3.88
N THR A 666 -35.95 10.75 -3.19
CA THR A 666 -36.46 10.69 -1.80
C THR A 666 -35.55 11.45 -0.86
N LEU A 667 -34.21 11.30 -1.01
CA LEU A 667 -33.25 12.03 -0.22
C LEU A 667 -33.37 13.53 -0.42
N ALA A 668 -33.48 13.99 -1.69
CA ALA A 668 -33.66 15.41 -2.01
C ALA A 668 -34.97 15.97 -1.44
N ILE A 669 -36.06 15.23 -1.57
CA ILE A 669 -37.37 15.62 -1.00
C ILE A 669 -37.26 15.75 0.53
N GLY A 670 -36.67 14.76 1.20
CA GLY A 670 -36.48 14.77 2.64
C GLY A 670 -35.69 15.98 3.13
N MET A 671 -34.56 16.28 2.46
CA MET A 671 -33.72 17.43 2.79
C MET A 671 -34.43 18.76 2.52
N ASN A 672 -35.15 18.88 1.41
CA ASN A 672 -35.91 20.07 1.09
C ASN A 672 -37.05 20.35 2.10
N ARG A 673 -37.73 19.31 2.58
CA ARG A 673 -38.77 19.43 3.64
C ARG A 673 -38.24 20.02 4.95
N ILE A 674 -37.02 19.67 5.33
CA ILE A 674 -36.36 20.22 6.54
C ILE A 674 -35.58 21.51 6.25
N LYS A 675 -35.64 22.02 5.04
CA LYS A 675 -34.88 23.20 4.55
C LYS A 675 -33.36 23.02 4.59
N GLY A 676 -32.87 21.76 4.69
CA GLY A 676 -31.47 21.38 4.54
C GLY A 676 -31.04 21.36 3.07
N ALA A 677 -29.85 20.84 2.82
CA ALA A 677 -29.30 20.74 1.50
C ALA A 677 -28.99 19.28 1.09
N SER A 678 -29.48 18.84 -0.05
CA SER A 678 -29.02 17.63 -0.71
C SER A 678 -28.03 17.98 -1.79
N CYS A 679 -26.99 17.10 -1.97
CA CYS A 679 -26.05 17.22 -3.07
C CYS A 679 -26.35 16.18 -4.14
N SER A 680 -26.38 16.61 -5.40
CA SER A 680 -26.69 15.74 -6.55
C SER A 680 -25.64 14.65 -6.79
N GLY A 681 -24.40 14.81 -6.27
CA GLY A 681 -23.26 14.03 -6.73
C GLY A 681 -22.92 14.33 -8.20
N GLU A 682 -21.86 13.71 -8.72
CA GLU A 682 -21.52 13.83 -10.14
C GLU A 682 -22.49 13.02 -11.02
N GLY A 683 -22.76 13.53 -12.22
CA GLY A 683 -23.56 12.80 -13.21
C GLY A 683 -24.89 13.44 -13.57
N GLY A 684 -25.17 14.62 -13.04
CA GLY A 684 -26.35 15.40 -13.39
C GLY A 684 -27.63 14.96 -12.70
N GLU A 685 -28.73 15.63 -13.03
CA GLU A 685 -30.09 15.32 -12.57
C GLU A 685 -31.09 15.45 -13.72
N ASP A 686 -32.14 14.62 -13.69
CA ASP A 686 -33.24 14.73 -14.68
C ASP A 686 -33.92 16.11 -14.56
N PRO A 687 -34.03 16.87 -15.64
CA PRO A 687 -34.73 18.19 -15.65
C PRO A 687 -36.15 18.16 -15.10
N LYS A 688 -36.83 17.00 -15.11
CA LYS A 688 -38.15 16.84 -14.50
C LYS A 688 -38.15 17.15 -13.01
N ARG A 689 -37.01 16.92 -12.33
CA ARG A 689 -36.83 17.18 -10.91
C ARG A 689 -36.78 18.65 -10.52
N PHE A 690 -36.54 19.53 -11.49
CA PHE A 690 -36.49 20.97 -11.26
C PHE A 690 -37.88 21.60 -11.09
N LYS A 691 -38.91 20.82 -11.38
CA LYS A 691 -40.31 21.23 -11.20
C LYS A 691 -40.81 20.78 -9.84
N ILE A 692 -41.65 21.57 -9.21
CA ILE A 692 -42.34 21.20 -7.99
C ILE A 692 -43.38 20.10 -8.33
N LEU A 693 -43.45 19.10 -7.49
CA LEU A 693 -44.39 17.97 -7.62
C LEU A 693 -45.82 18.44 -7.26
N GLU A 694 -46.83 17.69 -7.71
CA GLU A 694 -48.26 18.03 -7.45
C GLU A 694 -48.58 18.13 -5.96
N ASN A 695 -47.90 17.40 -5.10
CA ASN A 695 -48.06 17.45 -3.67
C ASN A 695 -47.27 18.59 -2.97
N GLY A 696 -46.66 19.49 -3.75
CA GLY A 696 -45.87 20.61 -3.25
C GLY A 696 -44.43 20.28 -2.88
N ASP A 697 -43.98 19.04 -3.02
CA ASP A 697 -42.58 18.65 -2.76
C ASP A 697 -41.64 19.05 -3.91
N SER A 698 -40.38 19.24 -3.60
CA SER A 698 -39.29 19.41 -4.57
C SER A 698 -38.30 18.26 -4.48
N SER A 699 -38.07 17.58 -5.60
CA SER A 699 -37.04 16.55 -5.74
C SER A 699 -35.72 17.08 -6.30
N ASN A 700 -35.59 18.40 -6.48
CA ASN A 700 -34.38 19.05 -6.93
C ASN A 700 -33.32 19.10 -5.84
N SER A 701 -32.09 18.67 -6.12
CA SER A 701 -30.98 18.85 -5.19
C SER A 701 -30.53 20.30 -5.14
N ARG A 702 -30.43 20.85 -3.93
CA ARG A 702 -30.06 22.24 -3.70
C ARG A 702 -28.60 22.51 -4.07
N VAL A 703 -27.72 21.55 -3.87
CA VAL A 703 -26.29 21.60 -4.21
C VAL A 703 -26.05 20.76 -5.47
N LYS A 704 -25.39 21.33 -6.47
CA LYS A 704 -25.02 20.64 -7.71
C LYS A 704 -23.53 20.39 -7.76
N GLN A 705 -23.12 19.13 -7.94
CA GLN A 705 -21.70 18.78 -8.03
C GLN A 705 -21.24 18.75 -9.50
N ILE A 706 -20.04 19.29 -9.74
CA ILE A 706 -19.34 19.25 -11.03
C ILE A 706 -18.03 18.47 -10.83
N ALA A 707 -17.80 17.45 -11.65
CA ALA A 707 -16.55 16.70 -11.73
C ALA A 707 -15.83 16.96 -13.06
N SER A 708 -14.57 16.55 -13.17
CA SER A 708 -13.75 16.76 -14.37
C SER A 708 -14.35 16.23 -15.67
N ALA A 709 -15.01 15.08 -15.59
CA ALA A 709 -15.71 14.50 -16.76
C ALA A 709 -16.96 15.26 -17.18
N ARG A 710 -17.47 16.15 -16.34
CA ARG A 710 -18.67 16.99 -16.59
C ARG A 710 -19.91 16.22 -17.05
N PHE A 711 -20.02 14.95 -16.65
CA PHE A 711 -21.17 14.11 -16.97
C PHE A 711 -22.47 14.72 -16.48
N GLY A 712 -23.43 14.94 -17.40
CA GLY A 712 -24.74 15.49 -17.08
C GLY A 712 -24.78 16.99 -16.68
N VAL A 713 -23.67 17.70 -16.82
CA VAL A 713 -23.60 19.14 -16.54
C VAL A 713 -24.16 19.91 -17.74
N THR A 714 -25.30 20.60 -17.53
CA THR A 714 -25.95 21.46 -18.49
C THR A 714 -26.20 22.82 -17.85
N ILE A 715 -26.52 23.82 -18.66
CA ILE A 715 -26.85 25.15 -18.14
C ILE A 715 -28.13 25.11 -17.28
N ASP A 716 -29.11 24.29 -17.65
CA ASP A 716 -30.32 24.05 -16.85
C ASP A 716 -29.99 23.43 -15.49
N TYR A 717 -29.08 22.44 -15.46
CA TYR A 717 -28.63 21.83 -14.22
C TYR A 717 -28.01 22.88 -13.29
N LEU A 718 -27.12 23.71 -13.80
CA LEU A 718 -26.45 24.76 -13.03
C LEU A 718 -27.39 25.86 -12.56
N ASN A 719 -28.35 26.28 -13.41
CA ASN A 719 -29.29 27.32 -13.06
C ASN A 719 -30.32 26.90 -11.99
N ASN A 720 -30.50 25.61 -11.78
CA ASN A 720 -31.46 25.05 -10.81
C ASN A 720 -30.82 24.68 -9.49
N CYS A 721 -29.75 25.33 -9.05
CA CYS A 721 -29.11 25.12 -7.75
C CYS A 721 -28.94 26.42 -6.96
N ASN A 722 -28.70 26.27 -5.66
CA ASN A 722 -28.32 27.37 -4.77
C ASN A 722 -26.81 27.43 -4.56
N GLU A 723 -26.14 26.29 -4.79
CA GLU A 723 -24.72 26.13 -4.53
C GLU A 723 -24.11 25.12 -5.52
N ILE A 724 -22.90 25.42 -5.99
CA ILE A 724 -22.11 24.54 -6.86
C ILE A 724 -20.97 23.94 -6.03
N GLU A 725 -20.85 22.63 -6.06
CA GLU A 725 -19.76 21.89 -5.44
C GLU A 725 -18.79 21.43 -6.53
N ILE A 726 -17.54 21.92 -6.50
CA ILE A 726 -16.49 21.49 -7.42
C ILE A 726 -15.74 20.31 -6.80
N LYS A 727 -15.82 19.15 -7.46
CA LYS A 727 -15.14 17.95 -7.02
C LYS A 727 -13.70 17.94 -7.55
N ILE A 728 -12.72 18.19 -6.67
CA ILE A 728 -11.30 18.25 -7.05
C ILE A 728 -10.57 16.91 -6.96
N ALA A 729 -11.07 15.93 -6.21
CA ALA A 729 -10.45 14.61 -6.10
C ALA A 729 -11.45 13.55 -5.62
N GLN A 730 -11.06 12.28 -5.79
CA GLN A 730 -11.76 11.13 -5.23
C GLN A 730 -10.76 10.17 -4.61
N GLY A 731 -11.12 9.55 -3.48
CA GLY A 731 -10.23 8.64 -2.73
C GLY A 731 -9.98 7.29 -3.39
N ALA A 732 -10.55 7.00 -4.55
CA ALA A 732 -10.33 5.78 -5.30
C ALA A 732 -8.99 5.80 -6.04
N LYS A 733 -8.56 4.62 -6.52
CA LYS A 733 -7.35 4.48 -7.34
C LYS A 733 -7.46 5.39 -8.59
N PRO A 734 -6.41 6.14 -8.96
CA PRO A 734 -6.40 6.95 -10.17
C PRO A 734 -6.69 6.13 -11.41
N GLY A 735 -7.48 6.67 -12.33
CA GLY A 735 -7.99 5.96 -13.51
C GLY A 735 -9.19 5.04 -13.24
N GLU A 736 -9.57 4.86 -11.97
CA GLU A 736 -10.75 4.08 -11.55
C GLU A 736 -11.72 4.93 -10.72
N GLY A 737 -11.29 6.07 -10.22
CA GLY A 737 -12.12 7.02 -9.48
C GLY A 737 -13.27 7.50 -10.32
N GLY A 738 -14.50 7.52 -9.74
CA GLY A 738 -15.72 7.87 -10.47
C GLY A 738 -16.18 6.84 -11.49
N GLN A 739 -15.59 5.65 -11.49
CA GLN A 739 -16.00 4.57 -12.42
C GLN A 739 -17.44 4.13 -12.17
N LEU A 740 -18.23 4.14 -13.25
CA LEU A 740 -19.53 3.50 -13.32
C LEU A 740 -19.43 2.34 -14.32
N PRO A 741 -19.46 1.08 -13.86
CA PRO A 741 -19.37 -0.07 -14.75
C PRO A 741 -20.49 -0.10 -15.79
N GLY A 742 -20.20 -0.57 -17.01
CA GLY A 742 -21.14 -0.53 -18.12
C GLY A 742 -22.51 -1.17 -17.82
N PHE A 743 -22.54 -2.26 -17.03
CA PHE A 743 -23.81 -2.91 -16.64
C PHE A 743 -24.74 -2.01 -15.77
N LYS A 744 -24.19 -0.99 -15.10
CA LYS A 744 -24.95 0.02 -14.36
C LYS A 744 -25.38 1.20 -15.23
N VAL A 745 -24.78 1.37 -16.41
CA VAL A 745 -25.13 2.47 -17.33
C VAL A 745 -26.37 2.09 -18.10
N THR A 746 -27.54 2.26 -17.47
CA THR A 746 -28.87 2.08 -18.07
C THR A 746 -29.13 3.14 -19.12
N LYS A 747 -30.24 3.03 -19.87
CA LYS A 747 -30.68 4.03 -20.86
C LYS A 747 -30.86 5.40 -20.22
N ASP A 748 -31.45 5.46 -19.02
CA ASP A 748 -31.70 6.71 -18.28
C ASP A 748 -30.42 7.38 -17.81
N ILE A 749 -29.52 6.59 -17.23
CA ILE A 749 -28.19 7.09 -16.80
C ILE A 749 -27.37 7.53 -18.01
N ALA A 750 -27.38 6.77 -19.10
CA ALA A 750 -26.67 7.16 -20.33
C ALA A 750 -27.19 8.46 -20.92
N LYS A 751 -28.52 8.62 -20.98
CA LYS A 751 -29.17 9.87 -21.43
C LYS A 751 -28.75 11.04 -20.55
N LEU A 752 -28.79 10.87 -19.23
CA LEU A 752 -28.46 11.90 -18.25
C LEU A 752 -26.98 12.31 -18.33
N ARG A 753 -26.08 11.35 -18.53
CA ARG A 753 -24.65 11.59 -18.63
C ARG A 753 -24.13 11.86 -20.04
N HIS A 754 -25.02 12.01 -21.01
CA HIS A 754 -24.68 12.21 -22.43
C HIS A 754 -23.73 11.11 -22.96
N SER A 755 -24.03 9.85 -22.68
CA SER A 755 -23.22 8.70 -23.04
C SER A 755 -24.05 7.56 -23.66
N THR A 756 -23.40 6.45 -23.97
CA THR A 756 -24.05 5.26 -24.55
C THR A 756 -24.37 4.22 -23.48
N PRO A 757 -25.57 3.62 -23.47
CA PRO A 757 -25.90 2.53 -22.54
C PRO A 757 -24.91 1.35 -22.65
N GLY A 758 -24.55 0.78 -21.52
CA GLY A 758 -23.65 -0.37 -21.46
C GLY A 758 -22.14 -0.04 -21.55
N VAL A 759 -21.76 1.22 -21.79
CA VAL A 759 -20.38 1.65 -21.82
C VAL A 759 -19.93 2.08 -20.41
N THR A 760 -18.76 1.60 -19.97
CA THR A 760 -18.18 2.02 -18.70
C THR A 760 -17.77 3.48 -18.75
N LEU A 761 -18.15 4.24 -17.73
CA LEU A 761 -17.80 5.65 -17.57
C LEU A 761 -16.74 5.81 -16.49
N ILE A 762 -15.71 6.61 -16.76
CA ILE A 762 -14.61 6.88 -15.83
C ILE A 762 -14.29 8.38 -15.89
N SER A 763 -14.14 9.01 -14.73
CA SER A 763 -13.56 10.35 -14.65
C SER A 763 -12.05 10.27 -14.88
N PRO A 764 -11.51 10.96 -15.91
CA PRO A 764 -10.08 10.87 -16.20
C PRO A 764 -9.24 11.54 -15.12
N PRO A 765 -8.02 11.01 -14.81
CA PRO A 765 -7.03 11.77 -14.08
C PRO A 765 -6.25 12.72 -15.06
N PRO A 766 -5.88 13.91 -14.62
CA PRO A 766 -6.28 14.56 -13.38
C PRO A 766 -7.79 14.77 -13.34
N HIS A 767 -8.37 14.72 -12.15
CA HIS A 767 -9.83 14.86 -11.99
C HIS A 767 -10.34 16.24 -12.39
N HIS A 768 -9.45 17.22 -12.50
CA HIS A 768 -9.75 18.59 -12.96
C HIS A 768 -8.52 19.18 -13.63
N ASP A 769 -8.75 20.21 -14.43
CA ASP A 769 -7.74 21.17 -14.85
C ASP A 769 -7.39 22.16 -13.72
N ILE A 770 -7.68 21.81 -12.46
CA ILE A 770 -7.50 22.63 -11.27
C ILE A 770 -6.37 22.05 -10.44
N TYR A 771 -5.24 22.75 -10.41
CA TYR A 771 -4.01 22.33 -9.73
C TYR A 771 -3.54 23.30 -8.64
N SER A 772 -4.18 24.49 -8.55
CA SER A 772 -3.83 25.54 -7.63
C SER A 772 -5.07 26.21 -7.06
N ILE A 773 -4.89 27.05 -6.03
CA ILE A 773 -5.95 27.88 -5.47
C ILE A 773 -6.43 28.89 -6.52
N GLU A 774 -5.52 29.40 -7.36
CA GLU A 774 -5.81 30.34 -8.44
C GLU A 774 -6.66 29.68 -9.52
N ASP A 775 -6.35 28.44 -9.92
CA ASP A 775 -7.18 27.68 -10.86
C ASP A 775 -8.60 27.47 -10.30
N LEU A 776 -8.71 27.22 -9.00
CA LEU A 776 -10.00 27.05 -8.34
C LEU A 776 -10.80 28.38 -8.32
N ALA A 777 -10.11 29.49 -8.17
CA ALA A 777 -10.75 30.82 -8.17
C ALA A 777 -11.27 31.22 -9.54
N GLN A 778 -10.63 30.83 -10.64
CA GLN A 778 -11.11 31.05 -12.02
C GLN A 778 -12.36 30.23 -12.30
#